data_cacc7a9d0ee52913d137b8e168907499
#
_entry.id   cacc7a9d0ee52913d137b8e168907499
#
_cell.length_a   1.000
_cell.length_b   1.000
_cell.length_c   1.000
_cell.angle_alpha   90.00
_cell.angle_beta   90.00
_cell.angle_gamma   90.00
#
_symmetry.space_group_name_H-M   'P 1'
#
loop_
_entity.id
_entity.type
_entity.pdbx_description
1 polymer ?
#
loop_
_entity_poly.entity_id
_entity_poly.type
_entity_poly.pdbx_seq_one_letter_code
_entity_poly.pdbx_strand_id
1 'polypeptide(L)'
;MCLLVCAAGAHAEDGYDLWLRYRPIEGPWAMRYRSFSTEVVAAPGENLAAQELLRGMTGLLAVTPAVGRRITRDGAIVLGTPGSSADLGAFAADLETLGSEGYLIRSIRVHGHRATLVAANSNVGLLYGVFGFLRLLQTRQSLEALNVREAPHIPHRILNHWDNLDGTIERGYAGASIWDWQTLPDYLEPRYADYARACASIGINGAVLNNVNADAVSLTPQYLEKAAALARVFRPYGIKVYLSARFTAPIEIGGLHTADPLDDAVRAWWQHKVAEIYRVIPDFGGFLVKANSEGQPGPQDYGRSHADGANMLAAVLAPHRGSVMWRAFVYSAHQNEDRTRQAYDEFVPLDGQFDANVLLQVKNGPIDFQPREPGHPLFGAMPKTPLMLEVQITKEYLGFATHLVYLGPLYEEALRFDTHRQGLGSSISKVIDGMAGVSNIGAMRNWTGSQFDQANWYAFGRLAWNPETSSRAIAEEWVRMTFSNDTRFVAPTVAMMMGSREAAVDYMTPLGLAHLMAAGHHYGPGPWQSGGARADWTPPYYHRADAEGIGADRSTGAGSNSVSQYAQPLAAQYDDPKLTPEKYLLWFHHLSWDYPMPSGRTLWDELVMHYSRGVEYVQEMRRTWATLAPYVDSDRYAETSAYLAIQEKEARWWRDACIAYFQSLSKRPLPKGLAPPEHALAEYEAISTPYAPGNPGWTAAPVRH
;
A
#
# COMPACT_ATOMS: atom_id res chain seq x y z
N MET A 1 -36.08 28.69 36.31
CA MET A 1 -35.36 27.38 36.21
C MET A 1 -34.88 27.27 34.75
N CYS A 2 -33.66 27.85 34.52
CA CYS A 2 -33.03 27.78 33.16
C CYS A 2 -32.42 26.39 33.00
N LEU A 3 -32.94 25.60 32.04
CA LEU A 3 -32.25 24.43 31.54
C LEU A 3 -30.97 24.89 30.79
N LEU A 4 -29.82 24.69 31.44
CA LEU A 4 -28.55 24.64 30.69
C LEU A 4 -28.55 23.34 29.85
N VAL A 5 -28.84 23.46 28.58
CA VAL A 5 -28.49 22.45 27.58
C VAL A 5 -26.97 22.52 27.44
N CYS A 6 -26.23 21.61 28.06
CA CYS A 6 -24.87 21.37 27.71
C CYS A 6 -24.83 20.89 26.25
N ALA A 7 -24.60 21.81 25.32
CA ALA A 7 -24.14 21.45 23.98
C ALA A 7 -22.77 20.78 24.17
N ALA A 8 -22.75 19.44 24.15
CA ALA A 8 -21.50 18.73 23.90
C ALA A 8 -20.97 19.30 22.60
N GLY A 9 -19.83 20.00 22.65
CA GLY A 9 -19.20 20.58 21.49
C GLY A 9 -19.01 19.46 20.46
N ALA A 10 -19.76 19.54 19.37
CA ALA A 10 -19.48 18.72 18.21
C ALA A 10 -18.12 19.20 17.70
N HIS A 11 -17.04 18.53 18.09
CA HIS A 11 -15.76 18.73 17.43
C HIS A 11 -15.96 18.39 15.96
N ALA A 12 -15.55 19.32 15.07
CA ALA A 12 -15.50 19.04 13.64
C ALA A 12 -14.67 17.78 13.41
N GLU A 13 -15.12 16.93 12.51
CA GLU A 13 -14.42 15.69 12.17
C GLU A 13 -13.11 16.01 11.46
N ASP A 14 -11.99 15.58 12.04
CA ASP A 14 -10.64 15.86 11.57
C ASP A 14 -9.97 14.67 10.85
N GLY A 15 -10.66 13.53 10.77
CA GLY A 15 -10.18 12.31 10.12
C GLY A 15 -9.34 11.41 11.04
N TYR A 16 -9.16 11.74 12.32
CA TYR A 16 -8.35 10.93 13.23
C TYR A 16 -8.90 9.52 13.44
N ASP A 17 -10.21 9.39 13.55
CA ASP A 17 -10.87 8.10 13.79
C ASP A 17 -10.92 7.20 12.54
N LEU A 18 -10.41 7.65 11.40
CA LEU A 18 -10.36 6.90 10.15
C LEU A 18 -11.76 6.37 9.77
N TRP A 19 -11.85 5.10 9.38
CA TRP A 19 -13.09 4.33 9.13
C TRP A 19 -13.68 3.69 10.40
N LEU A 20 -13.09 3.95 11.58
CA LEU A 20 -13.50 3.43 12.88
C LEU A 20 -14.23 4.48 13.73
N ARG A 21 -14.86 5.45 13.10
CA ARG A 21 -15.60 6.57 13.71
C ARG A 21 -16.85 6.12 14.48
N TYR A 22 -17.44 5.01 14.08
CA TYR A 22 -18.68 4.49 14.66
C TYR A 22 -19.77 5.55 14.84
N ARG A 23 -20.04 6.31 13.78
CA ARG A 23 -21.09 7.35 13.81
C ARG A 23 -22.47 6.74 14.12
N PRO A 24 -23.29 7.41 14.94
CA PRO A 24 -24.63 6.94 15.26
C PRO A 24 -25.44 6.64 14.00
N ILE A 25 -26.04 5.44 13.98
CA ILE A 25 -26.97 5.02 12.96
C ILE A 25 -28.35 5.51 13.36
N GLU A 26 -29.06 6.16 12.43
CA GLU A 26 -30.36 6.73 12.68
C GLU A 26 -31.47 6.00 11.92
N GLY A 27 -32.73 6.28 12.29
CA GLY A 27 -33.92 5.80 11.61
C GLY A 27 -34.14 4.29 11.73
N PRO A 28 -34.75 3.65 10.69
CA PRO A 28 -35.14 2.25 10.75
C PRO A 28 -33.97 1.27 10.98
N TRP A 29 -32.79 1.59 10.49
CA TRP A 29 -31.58 0.78 10.67
C TRP A 29 -31.16 0.69 12.15
N ALA A 30 -31.23 1.80 12.87
CA ALA A 30 -30.90 1.80 14.30
C ALA A 30 -31.85 0.88 15.11
N MET A 31 -33.16 0.98 14.85
CA MET A 31 -34.16 0.13 15.51
C MET A 31 -33.90 -1.35 15.21
N ARG A 32 -33.64 -1.67 13.94
CA ARG A 32 -33.36 -3.04 13.49
C ARG A 32 -32.11 -3.59 14.17
N TYR A 33 -31.01 -2.85 14.15
CA TYR A 33 -29.75 -3.32 14.74
C TYR A 33 -29.84 -3.45 16.27
N ARG A 34 -30.58 -2.59 16.96
CA ARG A 34 -30.81 -2.74 18.41
C ARG A 34 -31.54 -4.06 18.75
N SER A 35 -32.40 -4.57 17.86
CA SER A 35 -33.05 -5.87 18.07
C SER A 35 -32.12 -7.08 17.86
N PHE A 36 -30.97 -6.88 17.20
CA PHE A 36 -29.91 -7.89 17.03
C PHE A 36 -28.70 -7.66 17.95
N SER A 37 -28.81 -6.76 18.94
CA SER A 37 -27.68 -6.31 19.74
C SER A 37 -28.11 -6.01 21.18
N THR A 38 -28.90 -6.91 21.76
CA THR A 38 -29.54 -6.71 23.08
C THR A 38 -28.58 -6.95 24.25
N GLU A 39 -27.62 -7.86 24.06
CA GLU A 39 -26.59 -8.20 25.04
C GLU A 39 -25.35 -8.77 24.29
N VAL A 40 -24.20 -8.70 24.96
CA VAL A 40 -22.96 -9.34 24.50
C VAL A 40 -22.64 -10.48 25.46
N VAL A 41 -22.40 -11.66 24.91
CA VAL A 41 -21.98 -12.84 25.65
C VAL A 41 -20.54 -13.17 25.27
N ALA A 42 -19.63 -13.05 26.25
CA ALA A 42 -18.21 -13.30 26.05
C ALA A 42 -17.60 -14.07 27.24
N ALA A 43 -16.62 -14.91 26.95
CA ALA A 43 -15.85 -15.60 27.97
C ALA A 43 -14.79 -14.68 28.62
N PRO A 44 -14.33 -14.98 29.84
CA PRO A 44 -13.18 -14.30 30.43
C PRO A 44 -11.92 -14.55 29.56
N GLY A 45 -11.19 -13.49 29.24
CA GLY A 45 -9.95 -13.56 28.44
C GLY A 45 -10.03 -13.00 26.97
N GLU A 46 -11.24 -12.74 26.47
CA GLU A 46 -11.48 -12.16 25.14
C GLU A 46 -11.66 -10.62 25.21
N ASN A 47 -10.92 -9.99 26.12
CA ASN A 47 -11.16 -8.60 26.53
C ASN A 47 -11.06 -7.59 25.38
N LEU A 48 -10.09 -7.72 24.45
CA LEU A 48 -9.89 -6.72 23.39
C LEU A 48 -11.00 -6.77 22.34
N ALA A 49 -11.39 -7.95 21.89
CA ALA A 49 -12.50 -8.12 20.95
C ALA A 49 -13.84 -7.64 21.55
N ALA A 50 -14.11 -7.99 22.80
CA ALA A 50 -15.31 -7.54 23.51
C ALA A 50 -15.30 -6.02 23.74
N GLN A 51 -14.16 -5.43 24.09
CA GLN A 51 -14.02 -3.98 24.26
C GLN A 51 -14.27 -3.25 22.94
N GLU A 52 -13.72 -3.74 21.84
CA GLU A 52 -13.93 -3.14 20.52
C GLU A 52 -15.41 -3.26 20.08
N LEU A 53 -16.03 -4.43 20.31
CA LEU A 53 -17.45 -4.60 20.02
C LEU A 53 -18.31 -3.60 20.81
N LEU A 54 -18.07 -3.46 22.11
CA LEU A 54 -18.81 -2.53 22.96
C LEU A 54 -18.60 -1.08 22.53
N ARG A 55 -17.34 -0.70 22.21
CA ARG A 55 -17.02 0.63 21.67
C ARG A 55 -17.82 0.90 20.39
N GLY A 56 -17.77 -0.03 19.42
CA GLY A 56 -18.48 0.09 18.15
C GLY A 56 -19.99 0.15 18.32
N MET A 57 -20.56 -0.73 19.16
CA MET A 57 -21.98 -0.76 19.44
C MET A 57 -22.47 0.51 20.12
N THR A 58 -21.73 0.99 21.11
CA THR A 58 -22.06 2.25 21.81
C THR A 58 -22.07 3.42 20.85
N GLY A 59 -21.04 3.53 20.00
CA GLY A 59 -20.99 4.59 19.00
C GLY A 59 -22.11 4.49 17.97
N LEU A 60 -22.29 3.32 17.36
CA LEU A 60 -23.24 3.11 16.27
C LEU A 60 -24.71 3.15 16.70
N LEU A 61 -25.04 2.64 17.90
CA LEU A 61 -26.43 2.48 18.34
C LEU A 61 -26.83 3.42 19.48
N ALA A 62 -25.89 4.20 20.01
CA ALA A 62 -26.05 5.06 21.18
C ALA A 62 -26.61 4.28 22.42
N VAL A 63 -26.29 2.98 22.49
CA VAL A 63 -26.66 2.07 23.58
C VAL A 63 -25.49 1.14 23.83
N THR A 64 -25.07 1.00 25.09
CA THR A 64 -24.07 0.00 25.48
C THR A 64 -24.80 -1.29 25.87
N PRO A 65 -24.62 -2.40 25.08
CA PRO A 65 -25.23 -3.68 25.43
C PRO A 65 -24.72 -4.20 26.79
N ALA A 66 -25.59 -4.87 27.54
CA ALA A 66 -25.18 -5.56 28.77
C ALA A 66 -24.20 -6.70 28.40
N VAL A 67 -23.18 -6.90 29.24
CA VAL A 67 -22.23 -8.01 29.06
C VAL A 67 -22.59 -9.14 30.05
N GLY A 68 -22.74 -10.33 29.49
CA GLY A 68 -23.10 -11.53 30.25
C GLY A 68 -22.25 -12.75 29.88
N ARG A 69 -22.50 -13.87 30.61
CA ARG A 69 -21.87 -15.16 30.34
C ARG A 69 -22.80 -16.17 29.68
N ARG A 70 -24.09 -15.84 29.57
CA ARG A 70 -25.14 -16.70 29.00
C ARG A 70 -26.13 -15.84 28.25
N ILE A 71 -26.74 -16.42 27.24
CA ILE A 71 -27.83 -15.79 26.49
C ILE A 71 -29.06 -15.78 27.38
N THR A 72 -29.67 -14.61 27.55
CA THR A 72 -30.90 -14.42 28.34
C THR A 72 -32.10 -13.96 27.51
N ARG A 73 -31.86 -13.50 26.28
CA ARG A 73 -32.90 -12.97 25.38
C ARG A 73 -32.51 -13.05 23.93
N ASP A 74 -33.46 -12.86 23.05
CA ASP A 74 -33.24 -12.76 21.62
C ASP A 74 -32.35 -11.55 21.26
N GLY A 75 -31.52 -11.71 20.26
CA GLY A 75 -30.66 -10.65 19.74
C GLY A 75 -29.31 -10.52 20.47
N ALA A 76 -28.88 -11.56 21.19
CA ALA A 76 -27.54 -11.63 21.78
C ALA A 76 -26.44 -11.69 20.68
N ILE A 77 -25.28 -11.08 20.97
CA ILE A 77 -24.05 -11.28 20.21
C ILE A 77 -23.13 -12.15 21.04
N VAL A 78 -22.77 -13.31 20.51
CA VAL A 78 -21.93 -14.30 21.20
C VAL A 78 -20.54 -14.24 20.62
N LEU A 79 -19.54 -13.93 21.46
CA LEU A 79 -18.12 -13.95 21.11
C LEU A 79 -17.45 -15.21 21.66
N GLY A 80 -16.63 -15.87 20.86
CA GLY A 80 -15.86 -16.97 21.43
C GLY A 80 -14.92 -17.70 20.50
N THR A 81 -14.05 -18.45 21.17
CA THR A 81 -13.15 -19.44 20.55
C THR A 81 -13.59 -20.85 20.96
N PRO A 82 -13.24 -21.94 20.24
CA PRO A 82 -13.68 -23.30 20.55
C PRO A 82 -13.40 -23.75 22.00
N GLY A 83 -12.34 -23.19 22.62
CA GLY A 83 -12.01 -23.48 24.02
C GLY A 83 -12.76 -22.63 25.06
N SER A 84 -13.49 -21.59 24.63
CA SER A 84 -14.13 -20.64 25.57
C SER A 84 -15.55 -21.01 25.98
N SER A 85 -16.25 -21.87 25.24
CA SER A 85 -17.62 -22.34 25.55
C SER A 85 -17.90 -23.69 24.90
N ALA A 86 -18.58 -24.57 25.63
CA ALA A 86 -19.05 -25.85 25.10
C ALA A 86 -20.04 -25.69 23.93
N ASP A 87 -20.83 -24.60 23.92
CA ASP A 87 -21.78 -24.30 22.83
C ASP A 87 -21.07 -24.02 21.52
N LEU A 88 -19.80 -23.63 21.53
CA LEU A 88 -19.00 -23.37 20.33
C LEU A 88 -18.37 -24.63 19.73
N GLY A 89 -18.35 -25.73 20.47
CA GLY A 89 -17.86 -27.02 19.96
C GLY A 89 -18.61 -27.49 18.71
N ALA A 90 -19.88 -27.14 18.58
CA ALA A 90 -20.67 -27.44 17.38
C ALA A 90 -20.15 -26.74 16.09
N PHE A 91 -19.34 -25.70 16.21
CA PHE A 91 -18.76 -24.91 15.09
C PHE A 91 -17.27 -25.20 14.88
N ALA A 92 -16.67 -26.10 15.64
CA ALA A 92 -15.24 -26.41 15.56
C ALA A 92 -14.81 -26.81 14.14
N ALA A 93 -15.59 -27.67 13.48
CA ALA A 93 -15.30 -28.10 12.09
C ALA A 93 -15.37 -26.93 11.08
N ASP A 94 -16.27 -25.97 11.29
CA ASP A 94 -16.36 -24.79 10.44
C ASP A 94 -15.14 -23.87 10.62
N LEU A 95 -14.58 -23.80 11.82
CA LEU A 95 -13.46 -22.95 12.19
C LEU A 95 -12.10 -23.58 11.79
N GLU A 96 -11.99 -24.91 11.78
CA GLU A 96 -10.73 -25.61 11.51
C GLU A 96 -10.08 -25.16 10.18
N THR A 97 -10.89 -24.93 9.16
CA THR A 97 -10.44 -24.49 7.83
C THR A 97 -10.07 -23.01 7.72
N LEU A 98 -10.33 -22.22 8.76
CA LEU A 98 -10.13 -20.75 8.73
C LEU A 98 -8.77 -20.30 9.29
N GLY A 99 -7.96 -21.25 9.79
CA GLY A 99 -6.66 -20.93 10.39
C GLY A 99 -6.78 -20.07 11.66
N SER A 100 -5.68 -19.46 12.07
CA SER A 100 -5.64 -18.67 13.33
C SER A 100 -6.20 -17.25 13.18
N GLU A 101 -6.21 -16.69 11.99
CA GLU A 101 -6.64 -15.30 11.74
C GLU A 101 -8.07 -15.22 11.17
N GLY A 102 -8.60 -16.32 10.64
CA GLY A 102 -9.93 -16.34 10.06
C GLY A 102 -11.05 -16.36 11.12
N TYR A 103 -12.27 -16.01 10.70
CA TYR A 103 -13.44 -15.89 11.56
C TYR A 103 -14.73 -16.31 10.87
N LEU A 104 -15.72 -16.61 11.71
CA LEU A 104 -17.09 -16.94 11.34
C LEU A 104 -18.05 -15.92 11.97
N ILE A 105 -18.99 -15.36 11.17
CA ILE A 105 -20.12 -14.59 11.68
C ILE A 105 -21.39 -15.29 11.20
N ARG A 106 -22.20 -15.80 12.14
CA ARG A 106 -23.36 -16.63 11.79
C ARG A 106 -24.58 -16.32 12.66
N SER A 107 -25.75 -16.26 12.04
CA SER A 107 -27.03 -16.28 12.76
C SER A 107 -27.29 -17.68 13.32
N ILE A 108 -27.52 -17.79 14.63
CA ILE A 108 -27.70 -19.07 15.31
C ILE A 108 -28.95 -19.06 16.21
N ARG A 109 -29.34 -20.24 16.66
CA ARG A 109 -30.29 -20.43 17.77
C ARG A 109 -29.63 -21.25 18.86
N VAL A 110 -29.58 -20.71 20.07
CA VAL A 110 -29.02 -21.38 21.24
C VAL A 110 -30.01 -21.24 22.39
N HIS A 111 -30.36 -22.38 23.07
CA HIS A 111 -31.34 -22.44 24.16
C HIS A 111 -32.68 -21.76 23.85
N GLY A 112 -33.13 -21.83 22.57
CA GLY A 112 -34.38 -21.22 22.10
C GLY A 112 -34.28 -19.75 21.65
N HIS A 113 -33.21 -19.07 22.01
CA HIS A 113 -32.97 -17.66 21.62
C HIS A 113 -32.24 -17.52 20.28
N ARG A 114 -32.61 -16.46 19.53
CA ARG A 114 -31.86 -16.04 18.34
C ARG A 114 -30.64 -15.25 18.77
N ALA A 115 -29.48 -15.55 18.19
CA ALA A 115 -28.24 -14.84 18.47
C ALA A 115 -27.38 -14.69 17.19
N THR A 116 -26.43 -13.78 17.23
CA THR A 116 -25.35 -13.67 16.24
C THR A 116 -24.06 -14.18 16.88
N LEU A 117 -23.49 -15.22 16.30
CA LEU A 117 -22.19 -15.76 16.67
C LEU A 117 -21.09 -15.03 15.92
N VAL A 118 -20.06 -14.57 16.63
CA VAL A 118 -18.74 -14.18 16.08
C VAL A 118 -17.72 -15.12 16.71
N ALA A 119 -17.14 -16.00 15.92
CA ALA A 119 -16.22 -17.03 16.40
C ALA A 119 -14.94 -17.12 15.57
N ALA A 120 -13.86 -17.51 16.20
CA ALA A 120 -12.55 -17.70 15.57
C ALA A 120 -11.70 -18.72 16.34
N ASN A 121 -10.60 -19.20 15.74
CA ASN A 121 -9.68 -20.12 16.43
C ASN A 121 -8.73 -19.44 17.42
N SER A 122 -8.62 -18.11 17.37
CA SER A 122 -7.74 -17.30 18.22
C SER A 122 -8.38 -15.99 18.63
N ASN A 123 -7.80 -15.31 19.63
CA ASN A 123 -8.24 -13.98 20.06
C ASN A 123 -8.03 -12.92 18.95
N VAL A 124 -6.99 -13.07 18.13
CA VAL A 124 -6.74 -12.17 16.99
C VAL A 124 -7.79 -12.36 15.90
N GLY A 125 -8.08 -13.61 15.51
CA GLY A 125 -9.17 -13.92 14.58
C GLY A 125 -10.53 -13.44 15.11
N LEU A 126 -10.78 -13.56 16.41
CA LEU A 126 -12.00 -13.05 17.04
C LEU A 126 -12.09 -11.52 16.94
N LEU A 127 -10.98 -10.81 17.16
CA LEU A 127 -10.91 -9.36 16.99
C LEU A 127 -11.21 -8.96 15.53
N TYR A 128 -10.63 -9.68 14.55
CA TYR A 128 -10.91 -9.46 13.14
C TYR A 128 -12.38 -9.73 12.79
N GLY A 129 -12.97 -10.78 13.40
CA GLY A 129 -14.40 -11.06 13.27
C GLY A 129 -15.28 -9.96 13.83
N VAL A 130 -14.90 -9.35 14.95
CA VAL A 130 -15.59 -8.19 15.53
C VAL A 130 -15.53 -6.99 14.58
N PHE A 131 -14.35 -6.67 14.03
CA PHE A 131 -14.25 -5.60 13.02
C PHE A 131 -15.10 -5.92 11.78
N GLY A 132 -15.11 -7.19 11.34
CA GLY A 132 -15.99 -7.66 10.26
C GLY A 132 -17.47 -7.42 10.58
N PHE A 133 -17.92 -7.77 11.78
CA PHE A 133 -19.29 -7.54 12.23
C PHE A 133 -19.64 -6.05 12.29
N LEU A 134 -18.79 -5.23 12.87
CA LEU A 134 -18.99 -3.78 12.96
C LEU A 134 -19.01 -3.12 11.57
N ARG A 135 -18.24 -3.63 10.61
CA ARG A 135 -18.29 -3.20 9.22
C ARG A 135 -19.65 -3.47 8.58
N LEU A 136 -20.28 -4.64 8.86
CA LEU A 136 -21.64 -4.93 8.38
C LEU A 136 -22.64 -3.89 8.88
N LEU A 137 -22.56 -3.47 10.14
CA LEU A 137 -23.44 -2.44 10.69
C LEU A 137 -23.18 -1.08 10.03
N GLN A 138 -21.93 -0.68 9.95
CA GLN A 138 -21.52 0.61 9.38
C GLN A 138 -21.94 0.75 7.91
N THR A 139 -21.91 -0.34 7.15
CA THR A 139 -22.29 -0.37 5.73
C THR A 139 -23.78 -0.72 5.50
N ARG A 140 -24.58 -0.79 6.56
CA ARG A 140 -26.03 -1.06 6.54
C ARG A 140 -26.38 -2.40 5.87
N GLN A 141 -25.67 -3.47 6.25
CA GLN A 141 -26.02 -4.83 5.82
C GLN A 141 -27.09 -5.47 6.70
N SER A 142 -27.87 -6.41 6.14
CA SER A 142 -28.86 -7.17 6.93
C SER A 142 -28.18 -8.17 7.86
N LEU A 143 -28.67 -8.29 9.10
CA LEU A 143 -28.20 -9.27 10.07
C LEU A 143 -29.13 -10.50 10.21
N GLU A 144 -30.12 -10.65 9.35
CA GLU A 144 -31.18 -11.66 9.55
C GLU A 144 -30.74 -13.11 9.29
N ALA A 145 -29.81 -13.31 8.37
CA ALA A 145 -29.36 -14.66 7.97
C ALA A 145 -27.86 -14.66 7.68
N LEU A 146 -27.08 -14.24 8.66
CA LEU A 146 -25.62 -14.17 8.50
C LEU A 146 -25.01 -15.55 8.36
N ASN A 147 -24.09 -15.69 7.41
CA ASN A 147 -23.21 -16.83 7.24
C ASN A 147 -21.92 -16.35 6.55
N VAL A 148 -21.16 -15.53 7.25
CA VAL A 148 -19.88 -14.98 6.78
C VAL A 148 -18.77 -15.88 7.26
N ARG A 149 -17.91 -16.33 6.35
CA ARG A 149 -16.70 -17.10 6.62
C ARG A 149 -15.57 -16.38 5.90
N GLU A 150 -14.63 -15.86 6.64
CA GLU A 150 -13.48 -15.15 6.07
C GLU A 150 -12.17 -15.63 6.70
N ALA A 151 -11.17 -15.77 5.86
CA ALA A 151 -9.79 -16.00 6.25
C ALA A 151 -8.88 -15.23 5.29
N PRO A 152 -7.71 -14.78 5.73
CA PRO A 152 -6.80 -14.08 4.84
C PRO A 152 -6.26 -15.00 3.76
N HIS A 153 -6.26 -14.55 2.51
CA HIS A 153 -5.69 -15.26 1.37
C HIS A 153 -4.17 -15.12 1.33
N ILE A 154 -3.64 -13.95 1.70
CA ILE A 154 -2.22 -13.68 1.72
C ILE A 154 -1.72 -13.73 3.17
N PRO A 155 -0.75 -14.63 3.50
CA PRO A 155 -0.31 -14.82 4.88
C PRO A 155 0.38 -13.60 5.50
N HIS A 156 1.28 -12.96 4.75
CA HIS A 156 2.04 -11.80 5.23
C HIS A 156 1.46 -10.51 4.65
N ARG A 157 0.91 -9.63 5.50
CA ARG A 157 0.25 -8.38 5.12
C ARG A 157 0.89 -7.25 5.91
N ILE A 158 1.95 -6.65 5.32
CA ILE A 158 2.93 -5.88 6.06
C ILE A 158 2.97 -4.43 5.56
N LEU A 159 2.98 -3.48 6.50
CA LEU A 159 3.32 -2.09 6.20
C LEU A 159 4.82 -1.88 6.35
N ASN A 160 5.44 -1.32 5.31
CA ASN A 160 6.84 -0.90 5.33
C ASN A 160 6.88 0.60 5.60
N HIS A 161 7.23 1.00 6.82
CA HIS A 161 7.48 2.38 7.14
C HIS A 161 8.88 2.79 6.66
N TRP A 162 8.95 3.81 5.84
CA TRP A 162 10.22 4.40 5.45
C TRP A 162 10.58 5.55 6.39
N ASP A 163 10.40 5.28 7.68
CA ASP A 163 10.61 6.21 8.79
C ASP A 163 12.07 6.18 9.23
N ASN A 164 12.69 7.35 9.34
CA ASN A 164 14.05 7.51 9.80
C ASN A 164 14.09 7.71 11.32
N LEU A 165 15.26 7.45 11.93
CA LEU A 165 15.44 7.57 13.37
C LEU A 165 15.41 9.04 13.87
N ASP A 166 15.54 10.00 12.95
CA ASP A 166 15.39 11.43 13.20
C ASP A 166 13.93 11.94 13.14
N GLY A 167 12.97 11.04 12.88
CA GLY A 167 11.55 11.37 12.80
C GLY A 167 11.07 11.79 11.41
N THR A 168 11.94 11.79 10.39
CA THR A 168 11.53 12.04 9.01
C THR A 168 10.97 10.78 8.37
N ILE A 169 10.19 10.96 7.30
CA ILE A 169 9.65 9.83 6.51
C ILE A 169 10.07 10.05 5.05
N GLU A 170 10.81 9.11 4.49
CA GLU A 170 11.15 9.13 3.08
C GLU A 170 9.88 8.90 2.23
N ARG A 171 9.62 9.81 1.29
CA ARG A 171 8.42 9.81 0.41
C ARG A 171 7.09 9.94 1.15
N GLY A 172 7.07 10.05 2.47
CA GLY A 172 5.88 10.35 3.27
C GLY A 172 5.55 11.85 3.26
N TYR A 173 4.26 12.17 3.32
CA TYR A 173 3.78 13.57 3.33
C TYR A 173 2.67 13.79 4.37
N ALA A 174 2.59 12.94 5.37
CA ALA A 174 1.61 12.98 6.45
C ALA A 174 2.18 13.55 7.77
N GLY A 175 3.19 14.41 7.68
CA GLY A 175 3.93 14.94 8.82
C GLY A 175 5.14 14.09 9.19
N ALA A 176 5.65 14.24 10.41
CA ALA A 176 6.74 13.44 10.93
C ALA A 176 6.30 11.98 11.18
N SER A 177 7.28 11.10 11.43
CA SER A 177 7.04 9.73 11.89
C SER A 177 6.11 9.69 13.09
N ILE A 178 5.24 8.70 13.15
CA ILE A 178 4.43 8.46 14.35
C ILE A 178 5.26 7.81 15.48
N TRP A 179 6.45 7.28 15.17
CA TRP A 179 7.37 6.72 16.16
C TRP A 179 8.24 7.83 16.75
N ASP A 180 7.93 8.28 17.96
CA ASP A 180 8.80 9.21 18.67
C ASP A 180 9.95 8.44 19.35
N TRP A 181 11.05 8.28 18.59
CA TRP A 181 12.25 7.59 19.06
C TRP A 181 12.93 8.28 20.25
N GLN A 182 12.61 9.55 20.54
CA GLN A 182 13.18 10.26 21.69
C GLN A 182 12.50 9.90 22.99
N THR A 183 11.17 9.80 22.99
CA THR A 183 10.36 9.51 24.18
C THR A 183 10.17 8.02 24.46
N LEU A 184 10.32 7.17 23.43
CA LEU A 184 10.34 5.72 23.59
C LEU A 184 11.59 5.26 24.35
N PRO A 185 11.53 4.22 25.23
CA PRO A 185 10.37 3.39 25.57
C PRO A 185 9.52 3.92 26.75
N ASP A 186 9.89 5.06 27.33
CA ASP A 186 9.35 5.55 28.61
C ASP A 186 7.95 6.14 28.47
N TYR A 187 7.63 6.71 27.28
CA TYR A 187 6.32 7.23 26.97
C TYR A 187 5.72 6.53 25.75
N LEU A 188 4.54 5.93 25.94
CA LEU A 188 3.77 5.28 24.88
C LEU A 188 2.58 6.16 24.51
N GLU A 189 2.68 6.86 23.39
CA GLU A 189 1.56 7.64 22.89
C GLU A 189 0.34 6.74 22.64
N PRO A 190 -0.88 7.17 23.06
CA PRO A 190 -2.13 6.45 22.76
C PRO A 190 -2.30 6.16 21.26
N ARG A 191 -1.74 7.02 20.41
CA ARG A 191 -1.74 6.89 18.95
C ARG A 191 -1.14 5.56 18.45
N TYR A 192 -0.19 4.95 19.17
CA TYR A 192 0.36 3.65 18.79
C TYR A 192 -0.67 2.53 18.88
N ALA A 193 -1.53 2.56 19.88
CA ALA A 193 -2.64 1.63 20.00
C ALA A 193 -3.73 1.90 18.93
N ASP A 194 -4.03 3.16 18.64
CA ASP A 194 -4.97 3.53 17.58
C ASP A 194 -4.48 3.11 16.19
N TYR A 195 -3.17 3.23 15.90
CA TYR A 195 -2.54 2.68 14.71
C TYR A 195 -2.72 1.15 14.62
N ALA A 196 -2.39 0.43 15.69
CA ALA A 196 -2.52 -1.02 15.72
C ALA A 196 -3.98 -1.47 15.54
N ARG A 197 -4.91 -0.74 16.16
CA ARG A 197 -6.35 -0.95 16.01
C ARG A 197 -6.81 -0.75 14.56
N ALA A 198 -6.37 0.33 13.90
CA ALA A 198 -6.66 0.60 12.49
C ALA A 198 -6.10 -0.50 11.58
N CYS A 199 -4.85 -0.91 11.78
CA CYS A 199 -4.22 -2.01 11.05
C CYS A 199 -5.00 -3.33 11.21
N ALA A 200 -5.34 -3.71 12.44
CA ALA A 200 -6.09 -4.94 12.74
C ALA A 200 -7.47 -4.94 12.06
N SER A 201 -8.14 -3.77 11.98
CA SER A 201 -9.48 -3.65 11.38
C SER A 201 -9.53 -3.97 9.88
N ILE A 202 -8.39 -3.95 9.21
CA ILE A 202 -8.22 -4.28 7.79
C ILE A 202 -7.30 -5.49 7.56
N GLY A 203 -6.95 -6.20 8.64
CA GLY A 203 -6.23 -7.45 8.58
C GLY A 203 -4.72 -7.34 8.34
N ILE A 204 -4.09 -6.20 8.57
CA ILE A 204 -2.62 -6.05 8.55
C ILE A 204 -2.05 -6.76 9.77
N ASN A 205 -1.01 -7.61 9.58
CA ASN A 205 -0.42 -8.43 10.61
C ASN A 205 1.09 -8.20 10.82
N GLY A 206 1.68 -7.19 10.18
CA GLY A 206 3.07 -6.82 10.39
C GLY A 206 3.37 -5.36 10.07
N ALA A 207 4.39 -4.82 10.74
CA ALA A 207 4.92 -3.49 10.49
C ALA A 207 6.45 -3.50 10.58
N VAL A 208 7.12 -3.03 9.52
CA VAL A 208 8.54 -2.68 9.53
C VAL A 208 8.63 -1.25 10.03
N LEU A 209 9.36 -1.02 11.13
CA LEU A 209 9.32 0.26 11.84
C LEU A 209 10.26 1.34 11.28
N ASN A 210 11.25 0.95 10.51
CA ASN A 210 12.30 1.85 10.04
C ASN A 210 12.53 1.75 8.54
N ASN A 211 13.12 2.81 7.99
CA ASN A 211 13.38 2.97 6.57
C ASN A 211 14.13 1.76 5.98
N VAL A 212 13.79 1.40 4.76
CA VAL A 212 14.45 0.35 3.98
C VAL A 212 15.94 0.70 3.69
N ASN A 213 16.29 1.98 3.64
CA ASN A 213 17.66 2.48 3.67
C ASN A 213 18.18 2.47 5.12
N ALA A 214 18.30 1.27 5.68
CA ALA A 214 18.49 1.05 7.10
C ALA A 214 19.78 1.68 7.67
N ASP A 215 19.68 2.24 8.88
CA ASP A 215 20.81 2.61 9.72
C ASP A 215 21.09 1.47 10.72
N ALA A 216 22.35 1.06 10.85
CA ALA A 216 22.76 0.00 11.76
C ALA A 216 22.42 0.33 13.24
N VAL A 217 22.35 1.60 13.61
CA VAL A 217 21.97 2.08 14.94
C VAL A 217 20.62 1.55 15.40
N SER A 218 19.69 1.29 14.47
CA SER A 218 18.38 0.67 14.77
C SER A 218 18.49 -0.71 15.45
N LEU A 219 19.63 -1.39 15.32
CA LEU A 219 19.91 -2.71 15.92
C LEU A 219 20.71 -2.62 17.23
N THR A 220 20.98 -1.43 17.74
CA THR A 220 21.61 -1.27 19.06
C THR A 220 20.64 -1.60 20.19
N PRO A 221 21.12 -2.02 21.39
CA PRO A 221 20.25 -2.34 22.53
C PRO A 221 19.25 -1.23 22.84
N GLN A 222 19.70 0.03 22.79
CA GLN A 222 18.84 1.19 23.04
C GLN A 222 17.63 1.26 22.12
N TYR A 223 17.82 1.07 20.80
CA TYR A 223 16.69 1.11 19.84
C TYR A 223 15.86 -0.16 19.86
N LEU A 224 16.46 -1.31 20.19
CA LEU A 224 15.71 -2.56 20.35
C LEU A 224 14.74 -2.49 21.53
N GLU A 225 15.08 -1.82 22.63
CA GLU A 225 14.17 -1.56 23.74
C GLU A 225 12.96 -0.69 23.32
N LYS A 226 13.19 0.32 22.49
CA LYS A 226 12.16 1.18 21.90
C LYS A 226 11.21 0.39 20.97
N ALA A 227 11.80 -0.42 20.09
CA ALA A 227 11.02 -1.32 19.23
C ALA A 227 10.23 -2.36 20.04
N ALA A 228 10.79 -2.87 21.14
CA ALA A 228 10.11 -3.79 22.04
C ALA A 228 8.92 -3.15 22.74
N ALA A 229 8.99 -1.85 23.05
CA ALA A 229 7.87 -1.10 23.60
C ALA A 229 6.69 -1.05 22.61
N LEU A 230 6.97 -0.74 21.33
CA LEU A 230 5.96 -0.77 20.28
C LEU A 230 5.41 -2.20 20.05
N ALA A 231 6.28 -3.22 20.04
CA ALA A 231 5.86 -4.61 19.89
C ALA A 231 4.88 -5.05 20.98
N ARG A 232 5.06 -4.59 22.23
CA ARG A 232 4.10 -4.86 23.32
C ARG A 232 2.73 -4.24 23.06
N VAL A 233 2.67 -3.05 22.44
CA VAL A 233 1.40 -2.39 22.06
C VAL A 233 0.73 -3.12 20.90
N PHE A 234 1.49 -3.62 19.95
CA PHE A 234 0.97 -4.21 18.69
C PHE A 234 0.53 -5.67 18.83
N ARG A 235 1.20 -6.42 19.70
CA ARG A 235 0.95 -7.87 19.90
C ARG A 235 -0.52 -8.24 20.17
N PRO A 236 -1.27 -7.52 21.02
CA PRO A 236 -2.69 -7.85 21.24
C PRO A 236 -3.56 -7.71 19.98
N TYR A 237 -3.12 -6.93 19.00
CA TYR A 237 -3.78 -6.71 17.72
C TYR A 237 -3.32 -7.69 16.64
N GLY A 238 -2.41 -8.63 16.95
CA GLY A 238 -1.87 -9.61 16.02
C GLY A 238 -0.79 -9.06 15.07
N ILE A 239 -0.24 -7.89 15.35
CA ILE A 239 0.75 -7.24 14.50
C ILE A 239 2.15 -7.53 15.04
N LYS A 240 2.99 -8.16 14.21
CA LYS A 240 4.40 -8.39 14.49
C LYS A 240 5.24 -7.18 14.07
N VAL A 241 6.27 -6.92 14.86
CA VAL A 241 7.30 -5.92 14.52
C VAL A 241 8.39 -6.57 13.68
N TYR A 242 8.77 -5.88 12.63
CA TYR A 242 9.94 -6.15 11.77
C TYR A 242 10.86 -4.95 11.79
N LEU A 243 12.14 -5.15 11.45
CA LEU A 243 13.10 -4.06 11.29
C LEU A 243 13.79 -4.19 9.93
N SER A 244 14.06 -3.07 9.29
CA SER A 244 15.01 -3.03 8.19
C SER A 244 16.43 -3.20 8.75
N ALA A 245 17.17 -4.15 8.21
CA ALA A 245 18.53 -4.45 8.65
C ALA A 245 19.56 -3.92 7.64
N ARG A 246 20.52 -3.14 8.13
CA ARG A 246 21.69 -2.76 7.34
C ARG A 246 22.64 -3.93 7.21
N PHE A 247 22.98 -4.28 5.97
CA PHE A 247 23.79 -5.47 5.70
C PHE A 247 25.18 -5.42 6.37
N THR A 248 25.76 -4.22 6.45
CA THR A 248 27.07 -3.96 7.07
C THR A 248 27.01 -3.68 8.57
N ALA A 249 25.90 -3.93 9.26
CA ALA A 249 25.80 -3.76 10.70
C ALA A 249 26.89 -4.49 11.51
N PRO A 250 27.40 -5.69 11.11
CA PRO A 250 28.54 -6.31 11.77
C PRO A 250 29.82 -5.44 11.81
N ILE A 251 30.02 -4.62 10.78
CA ILE A 251 31.13 -3.65 10.73
C ILE A 251 30.78 -2.42 11.57
N GLU A 252 29.64 -1.80 11.32
CA GLU A 252 29.30 -0.47 11.82
C GLU A 252 29.05 -0.43 13.34
N ILE A 253 28.45 -1.47 13.89
CA ILE A 253 28.14 -1.58 15.32
C ILE A 253 28.72 -2.84 15.98
N GLY A 254 29.27 -3.77 15.19
CA GLY A 254 29.86 -5.01 15.69
C GLY A 254 31.39 -4.99 15.80
N GLY A 255 32.05 -3.99 15.19
CA GLY A 255 33.50 -3.87 15.20
C GLY A 255 34.22 -4.91 14.36
N LEU A 256 33.54 -5.64 13.48
CA LEU A 256 34.13 -6.56 12.53
C LEU A 256 34.75 -5.81 11.33
N HIS A 257 35.67 -6.46 10.63
CA HIS A 257 36.35 -5.88 9.45
C HIS A 257 35.66 -6.23 8.14
N THR A 258 34.66 -7.12 8.17
CA THR A 258 33.91 -7.62 7.00
C THR A 258 32.46 -7.84 7.35
N ALA A 259 31.60 -7.85 6.33
CA ALA A 259 30.23 -8.34 6.40
C ALA A 259 30.00 -9.47 5.38
N ASP A 260 31.05 -10.18 4.93
CA ASP A 260 30.95 -11.34 4.07
C ASP A 260 29.98 -12.37 4.70
N PRO A 261 28.87 -12.74 4.05
CA PRO A 261 27.87 -13.65 4.63
C PRO A 261 28.39 -15.08 4.85
N LEU A 262 29.55 -15.41 4.30
CA LEU A 262 30.19 -16.72 4.50
C LEU A 262 31.27 -16.71 5.58
N ASP A 263 31.60 -15.56 6.14
CA ASP A 263 32.54 -15.43 7.25
C ASP A 263 31.90 -15.91 8.57
N ASP A 264 32.62 -16.76 9.31
CA ASP A 264 32.09 -17.36 10.54
C ASP A 264 31.90 -16.33 11.67
N ALA A 265 32.72 -15.28 11.75
CA ALA A 265 32.58 -14.23 12.74
C ALA A 265 31.36 -13.36 12.45
N VAL A 266 31.05 -13.09 11.17
CA VAL A 266 29.85 -12.39 10.73
C VAL A 266 28.58 -13.19 11.06
N ARG A 267 28.58 -14.50 10.78
CA ARG A 267 27.47 -15.42 11.13
C ARG A 267 27.25 -15.48 12.64
N ALA A 268 28.33 -15.61 13.42
CA ALA A 268 28.26 -15.62 14.87
C ALA A 268 27.74 -14.29 15.42
N TRP A 269 28.14 -13.15 14.83
CA TRP A 269 27.61 -11.84 15.22
C TRP A 269 26.08 -11.74 15.00
N TRP A 270 25.60 -12.14 13.82
CA TRP A 270 24.16 -12.16 13.54
C TRP A 270 23.41 -13.11 14.45
N GLN A 271 23.97 -14.28 14.77
CA GLN A 271 23.37 -15.22 15.72
C GLN A 271 23.18 -14.58 17.11
N HIS A 272 24.19 -13.88 17.62
CA HIS A 272 24.11 -13.15 18.89
C HIS A 272 23.10 -12.01 18.83
N LYS A 273 23.12 -11.23 17.74
CA LYS A 273 22.20 -10.10 17.56
C LYS A 273 20.74 -10.55 17.48
N VAL A 274 20.45 -11.60 16.76
CA VAL A 274 19.08 -12.18 16.66
C VAL A 274 18.64 -12.74 18.01
N ALA A 275 19.52 -13.42 18.75
CA ALA A 275 19.20 -13.89 20.11
C ALA A 275 18.89 -12.71 21.07
N GLU A 276 19.64 -11.60 20.93
CA GLU A 276 19.38 -10.36 21.70
C GLU A 276 17.99 -9.79 21.36
N ILE A 277 17.63 -9.71 20.07
CA ILE A 277 16.33 -9.21 19.61
C ILE A 277 15.19 -10.07 20.18
N TYR A 278 15.26 -11.40 20.04
CA TYR A 278 14.17 -12.27 20.54
C TYR A 278 14.05 -12.29 22.07
N ARG A 279 15.13 -11.96 22.79
CA ARG A 279 15.05 -11.79 24.24
C ARG A 279 14.15 -10.61 24.63
N VAL A 280 14.12 -9.52 23.86
CA VAL A 280 13.32 -8.31 24.16
C VAL A 280 12.02 -8.26 23.35
N ILE A 281 11.97 -8.88 22.17
CA ILE A 281 10.79 -8.99 21.28
C ILE A 281 10.57 -10.48 20.96
N PRO A 282 9.93 -11.27 21.83
CA PRO A 282 9.80 -12.72 21.66
C PRO A 282 9.05 -13.16 20.40
N ASP A 283 8.24 -12.29 19.84
CA ASP A 283 7.44 -12.49 18.61
C ASP A 283 7.94 -11.65 17.41
N PHE A 284 9.21 -11.24 17.45
CA PHE A 284 9.82 -10.49 16.34
C PHE A 284 9.59 -11.19 15.00
N GLY A 285 9.09 -10.46 14.01
CA GLY A 285 8.72 -11.01 12.72
C GLY A 285 9.91 -11.34 11.81
N GLY A 286 10.99 -10.55 11.90
CA GLY A 286 12.17 -10.73 11.06
C GLY A 286 12.68 -9.43 10.45
N PHE A 287 13.48 -9.56 9.40
CA PHE A 287 14.16 -8.43 8.76
C PHE A 287 13.64 -8.13 7.38
N LEU A 288 13.59 -6.83 7.04
CA LEU A 288 13.56 -6.32 5.68
C LEU A 288 14.97 -5.91 5.27
N VAL A 289 15.41 -6.29 4.06
CA VAL A 289 16.76 -5.98 3.58
C VAL A 289 16.72 -5.41 2.17
N LYS A 290 17.36 -4.25 1.98
CA LYS A 290 17.73 -3.68 0.68
C LYS A 290 19.26 -3.84 0.55
N ALA A 291 19.71 -4.58 -0.44
CA ALA A 291 21.12 -4.89 -0.64
C ALA A 291 21.55 -4.63 -2.08
N ASN A 292 22.79 -4.14 -2.26
CA ASN A 292 23.40 -3.83 -3.56
C ASN A 292 22.55 -2.97 -4.49
N SER A 293 21.84 -2.00 -3.92
CA SER A 293 20.98 -1.09 -4.66
C SER A 293 21.07 0.33 -4.08
N GLU A 294 21.18 1.34 -4.94
CA GLU A 294 21.19 2.77 -4.57
C GLU A 294 22.16 3.10 -3.43
N GLY A 295 23.38 2.55 -3.50
CA GLY A 295 24.42 2.77 -2.50
C GLY A 295 24.25 1.99 -1.20
N GLN A 296 23.23 1.15 -1.07
CA GLN A 296 23.14 0.22 0.07
C GLN A 296 24.11 -0.95 -0.13
N PRO A 297 24.91 -1.29 0.89
CA PRO A 297 25.86 -2.42 0.82
C PRO A 297 25.12 -3.75 0.77
N GLY A 298 25.78 -4.77 0.21
CA GLY A 298 25.20 -6.09 0.10
C GLY A 298 26.24 -7.20 -0.14
N PRO A 299 25.78 -8.44 -0.34
CA PRO A 299 26.66 -9.60 -0.50
C PRO A 299 27.55 -9.52 -1.74
N GLN A 300 27.14 -8.83 -2.80
CA GLN A 300 27.93 -8.70 -4.03
C GLN A 300 29.22 -7.92 -3.81
N ASP A 301 29.31 -7.04 -2.81
CA ASP A 301 30.52 -6.32 -2.42
C ASP A 301 31.62 -7.29 -1.94
N TYR A 302 31.25 -8.52 -1.59
CA TYR A 302 32.13 -9.62 -1.15
C TYR A 302 32.21 -10.75 -2.18
N GLY A 303 31.70 -10.55 -3.41
CA GLY A 303 31.66 -11.60 -4.44
C GLY A 303 30.67 -12.73 -4.12
N ARG A 304 29.64 -12.47 -3.32
CA ARG A 304 28.59 -13.42 -2.95
C ARG A 304 27.27 -13.11 -3.64
N SER A 305 26.40 -14.12 -3.75
CA SER A 305 25.07 -13.96 -4.32
C SER A 305 24.09 -13.32 -3.32
N HIS A 306 22.96 -12.80 -3.83
CA HIS A 306 21.84 -12.38 -2.98
C HIS A 306 21.31 -13.52 -2.11
N ALA A 307 21.33 -14.77 -2.61
CA ALA A 307 20.93 -15.94 -1.83
C ALA A 307 21.88 -16.19 -0.64
N ASP A 308 23.21 -16.06 -0.82
CA ASP A 308 24.15 -16.19 0.29
C ASP A 308 23.86 -15.18 1.41
N GLY A 309 23.60 -13.92 1.03
CA GLY A 309 23.28 -12.85 1.99
C GLY A 309 21.95 -13.08 2.71
N ALA A 310 20.92 -13.42 1.97
CA ALA A 310 19.59 -13.68 2.53
C ALA A 310 19.57 -14.90 3.45
N ASN A 311 20.21 -16.00 3.03
CA ASN A 311 20.25 -17.26 3.78
C ASN A 311 21.06 -17.14 5.08
N MET A 312 22.11 -16.32 5.11
CA MET A 312 22.81 -16.02 6.35
C MET A 312 21.86 -15.48 7.43
N LEU A 313 20.98 -14.52 7.06
CA LEU A 313 19.99 -13.96 7.98
C LEU A 313 18.84 -14.95 8.25
N ALA A 314 18.41 -15.66 7.23
CA ALA A 314 17.32 -16.63 7.33
C ALA A 314 17.66 -17.77 8.29
N ALA A 315 18.90 -18.28 8.23
CA ALA A 315 19.38 -19.35 9.11
C ALA A 315 19.31 -19.01 10.59
N VAL A 316 19.67 -17.75 10.96
CA VAL A 316 19.63 -17.31 12.37
C VAL A 316 18.21 -16.97 12.86
N LEU A 317 17.29 -16.63 11.94
CA LEU A 317 15.89 -16.37 12.24
C LEU A 317 15.01 -17.64 12.30
N ALA A 318 15.39 -18.70 11.57
CA ALA A 318 14.61 -19.92 11.44
C ALA A 318 14.21 -20.59 12.77
N PRO A 319 15.12 -20.71 13.80
CA PRO A 319 14.76 -21.28 15.10
C PRO A 319 13.59 -20.56 15.80
N HIS A 320 13.39 -19.29 15.48
CA HIS A 320 12.38 -18.42 16.03
C HIS A 320 11.15 -18.23 15.13
N ARG A 321 11.11 -18.89 13.96
CA ARG A 321 10.07 -18.73 12.93
C ARG A 321 10.02 -17.29 12.37
N GLY A 322 11.14 -16.58 12.38
CA GLY A 322 11.28 -15.27 11.74
C GLY A 322 11.58 -15.41 10.25
N SER A 323 11.25 -14.37 9.50
CA SER A 323 11.40 -14.32 8.04
C SER A 323 12.36 -13.22 7.60
N VAL A 324 12.95 -13.37 6.44
CA VAL A 324 13.70 -12.33 5.75
C VAL A 324 12.88 -11.86 4.55
N MET A 325 12.53 -10.59 4.50
CA MET A 325 12.00 -9.93 3.32
C MET A 325 13.17 -9.33 2.55
N TRP A 326 13.59 -9.99 1.47
CA TRP A 326 14.74 -9.55 0.68
C TRP A 326 14.26 -8.85 -0.58
N ARG A 327 14.59 -7.57 -0.75
CA ARG A 327 14.09 -6.80 -1.90
C ARG A 327 14.81 -7.17 -3.18
N ALA A 328 14.05 -7.58 -4.20
CA ALA A 328 14.51 -7.75 -5.58
C ALA A 328 14.44 -6.41 -6.33
N PHE A 329 15.16 -5.42 -5.80
CA PHE A 329 15.25 -4.09 -6.38
C PHE A 329 16.72 -3.71 -6.50
N VAL A 330 17.24 -3.78 -7.71
CA VAL A 330 18.65 -3.57 -8.01
C VAL A 330 18.83 -2.48 -9.06
N TYR A 331 19.91 -1.74 -8.93
CA TYR A 331 20.45 -0.91 -9.99
C TYR A 331 21.82 -1.49 -10.35
N SER A 332 21.84 -2.27 -11.44
CA SER A 332 23.07 -2.90 -11.93
C SER A 332 24.20 -1.88 -12.12
N ALA A 333 25.43 -2.30 -11.85
CA ALA A 333 26.62 -1.54 -12.18
C ALA A 333 26.78 -1.40 -13.71
N HIS A 334 26.24 -2.33 -14.48
CA HIS A 334 26.23 -2.34 -15.94
C HIS A 334 25.07 -1.49 -16.47
N GLN A 335 25.29 -0.19 -16.61
CA GLN A 335 24.25 0.78 -17.01
C GLN A 335 23.75 0.63 -18.47
N ASN A 336 24.33 -0.25 -19.26
CA ASN A 336 23.92 -0.49 -20.65
C ASN A 336 22.73 -1.47 -20.76
N GLU A 337 22.35 -2.13 -19.70
CA GLU A 337 21.16 -3.00 -19.66
C GLU A 337 19.89 -2.17 -19.45
N ASP A 338 18.81 -2.57 -20.12
CA ASP A 338 17.50 -1.97 -19.87
C ASP A 338 17.09 -2.18 -18.41
N ARG A 339 16.76 -1.08 -17.74
CA ARG A 339 16.36 -1.07 -16.33
C ARG A 339 15.26 -2.10 -16.03
N THR A 340 14.36 -2.33 -16.98
CA THR A 340 13.25 -3.28 -16.82
C THR A 340 13.69 -4.74 -16.75
N ARG A 341 14.92 -5.05 -17.20
CA ARG A 341 15.44 -6.42 -17.21
C ARG A 341 16.20 -6.79 -15.94
N GLN A 342 16.81 -5.80 -15.28
CA GLN A 342 17.88 -6.01 -14.30
C GLN A 342 17.45 -6.95 -13.18
N ALA A 343 16.32 -6.73 -12.51
CA ALA A 343 15.90 -7.58 -11.40
C ALA A 343 15.56 -9.00 -11.87
N TYR A 344 14.95 -9.17 -13.04
CA TYR A 344 14.66 -10.50 -13.57
C TYR A 344 15.93 -11.29 -13.87
N ASP A 345 16.85 -10.67 -14.61
CA ASP A 345 18.09 -11.34 -15.05
C ASP A 345 19.00 -11.69 -13.86
N GLU A 346 18.95 -10.90 -12.78
CA GLU A 346 19.73 -11.14 -11.57
C GLU A 346 19.14 -12.20 -10.64
N PHE A 347 17.80 -12.22 -10.46
CA PHE A 347 17.17 -13.08 -9.47
C PHE A 347 16.68 -14.43 -10.00
N VAL A 348 16.25 -14.54 -11.25
CA VAL A 348 15.77 -15.82 -11.82
C VAL A 348 16.80 -16.94 -11.73
N PRO A 349 18.10 -16.72 -11.98
CA PRO A 349 19.12 -17.76 -11.80
C PRO A 349 19.27 -18.28 -10.37
N LEU A 350 18.74 -17.56 -9.39
CA LEU A 350 18.79 -17.89 -7.97
C LEU A 350 17.55 -18.64 -7.48
N ASP A 351 16.59 -18.98 -8.37
CA ASP A 351 15.38 -19.69 -7.98
C ASP A 351 15.68 -21.04 -7.32
N GLY A 352 15.15 -21.23 -6.13
CA GLY A 352 15.37 -22.41 -5.30
C GLY A 352 16.70 -22.44 -4.54
N GLN A 353 17.45 -21.32 -4.55
CA GLN A 353 18.66 -21.17 -3.74
C GLN A 353 18.40 -20.41 -2.43
N PHE A 354 17.24 -19.76 -2.30
CA PHE A 354 16.81 -19.11 -1.08
C PHE A 354 16.21 -20.09 -0.08
N ASP A 355 16.49 -19.92 1.20
CA ASP A 355 15.87 -20.68 2.28
C ASP A 355 14.36 -20.43 2.36
N ALA A 356 13.60 -21.39 2.88
CA ALA A 356 12.13 -21.37 2.88
C ALA A 356 11.51 -20.19 3.67
N ASN A 357 12.25 -19.58 4.58
CA ASN A 357 11.81 -18.39 5.34
C ASN A 357 12.32 -17.06 4.75
N VAL A 358 12.85 -17.07 3.52
CA VAL A 358 13.12 -15.88 2.72
C VAL A 358 11.90 -15.59 1.84
N LEU A 359 11.35 -14.40 1.94
CA LEU A 359 10.35 -13.84 1.05
C LEU A 359 11.05 -12.85 0.12
N LEU A 360 11.14 -13.16 -1.17
CA LEU A 360 11.70 -12.23 -2.13
C LEU A 360 10.68 -11.14 -2.43
N GLN A 361 10.94 -9.90 -1.98
CA GLN A 361 10.02 -8.77 -2.07
C GLN A 361 10.22 -8.04 -3.41
N VAL A 362 9.21 -8.13 -4.27
CA VAL A 362 9.21 -7.67 -5.67
C VAL A 362 8.20 -6.56 -5.84
N LYS A 363 8.60 -5.44 -6.46
CA LYS A 363 7.69 -4.34 -6.80
C LYS A 363 6.63 -4.79 -7.80
N ASN A 364 5.50 -4.09 -7.83
CA ASN A 364 4.38 -4.41 -8.73
C ASN A 364 4.75 -4.33 -10.22
N GLY A 365 5.74 -3.52 -10.58
CA GLY A 365 6.27 -3.37 -11.93
C GLY A 365 7.79 -3.38 -11.98
N PRO A 366 8.41 -3.53 -13.15
CA PRO A 366 9.85 -3.77 -13.29
C PRO A 366 10.73 -2.52 -13.16
N ILE A 367 10.14 -1.33 -13.02
CA ILE A 367 10.92 -0.09 -12.82
C ILE A 367 10.86 0.36 -11.37
N ASP A 368 9.84 1.12 -10.99
CA ASP A 368 9.80 1.77 -9.67
C ASP A 368 8.45 2.43 -9.35
N PHE A 369 7.42 1.66 -9.04
CA PHE A 369 6.11 2.18 -8.61
C PHE A 369 5.52 3.29 -9.51
N GLN A 370 5.79 3.23 -10.82
CA GLN A 370 5.28 4.23 -11.76
C GLN A 370 3.74 4.26 -11.77
N PRO A 371 3.11 5.32 -12.24
CA PRO A 371 1.65 5.43 -12.29
C PRO A 371 0.97 4.23 -12.96
N ARG A 372 1.66 3.66 -13.97
CA ARG A 372 1.31 2.39 -14.60
C ARG A 372 2.56 1.66 -15.09
N GLU A 373 2.66 0.39 -14.69
CA GLU A 373 3.66 -0.56 -15.19
C GLU A 373 2.95 -1.86 -15.56
N PRO A 374 3.44 -2.65 -16.51
CA PRO A 374 3.03 -4.05 -16.63
C PRO A 374 3.47 -4.80 -15.38
N GLY A 375 2.80 -5.92 -15.08
CA GLY A 375 3.19 -6.73 -13.92
C GLY A 375 4.64 -7.19 -14.02
N HIS A 376 5.33 -7.23 -12.89
CA HIS A 376 6.75 -7.60 -12.86
C HIS A 376 6.97 -9.04 -13.32
N PRO A 377 7.84 -9.32 -14.29
CA PRO A 377 8.01 -10.65 -14.88
C PRO A 377 8.60 -11.70 -13.92
N LEU A 378 9.15 -11.31 -12.77
CA LEU A 378 9.60 -12.25 -11.73
C LEU A 378 8.44 -13.07 -11.14
N PHE A 379 7.22 -12.52 -11.09
CA PHE A 379 6.09 -13.25 -10.53
C PHE A 379 5.77 -14.48 -11.37
N GLY A 380 5.79 -15.64 -10.70
CA GLY A 380 5.64 -16.94 -11.33
C GLY A 380 6.88 -17.47 -12.06
N ALA A 381 7.93 -16.66 -12.27
CA ALA A 381 9.20 -17.09 -12.87
C ALA A 381 10.14 -17.76 -11.86
N MET A 382 9.85 -17.64 -10.57
CA MET A 382 10.62 -18.24 -9.48
C MET A 382 9.73 -19.17 -8.65
N PRO A 383 9.33 -20.34 -9.20
CA PRO A 383 8.34 -21.22 -8.57
C PRO A 383 8.83 -21.96 -7.32
N LYS A 384 10.12 -21.89 -7.00
CA LYS A 384 10.74 -22.55 -5.85
C LYS A 384 11.09 -21.57 -4.72
N THR A 385 10.87 -20.28 -4.95
CA THR A 385 11.21 -19.20 -4.02
C THR A 385 9.94 -18.48 -3.59
N PRO A 386 9.64 -18.32 -2.28
CA PRO A 386 8.51 -17.55 -1.84
C PRO A 386 8.62 -16.08 -2.28
N LEU A 387 7.58 -15.55 -2.90
CA LEU A 387 7.54 -14.18 -3.41
C LEU A 387 6.57 -13.30 -2.60
N MET A 388 6.87 -12.02 -2.53
CA MET A 388 6.06 -11.00 -1.87
C MET A 388 5.86 -9.80 -2.82
N LEU A 389 4.61 -9.37 -3.01
CA LEU A 389 4.29 -8.19 -3.80
C LEU A 389 4.55 -6.92 -2.99
N GLU A 390 5.36 -6.00 -3.50
CA GLU A 390 5.54 -4.66 -2.92
C GLU A 390 4.78 -3.61 -3.74
N VAL A 391 3.92 -2.83 -3.08
CA VAL A 391 3.23 -1.67 -3.65
C VAL A 391 3.51 -0.42 -2.83
N GLN A 392 3.33 0.75 -3.44
CA GLN A 392 3.44 2.03 -2.73
C GLN A 392 2.06 2.58 -2.33
N ILE A 393 1.94 3.06 -1.09
CA ILE A 393 0.80 3.82 -0.59
C ILE A 393 1.13 5.32 -0.62
N THR A 394 2.41 5.67 -0.73
CA THR A 394 2.95 7.04 -0.68
C THR A 394 2.74 7.87 -1.94
N LYS A 395 2.22 7.33 -3.02
CA LYS A 395 1.97 8.06 -4.29
C LYS A 395 3.18 8.89 -4.79
N GLU A 396 4.40 8.37 -4.65
CA GLU A 396 5.64 9.07 -5.01
C GLU A 396 5.62 9.61 -6.45
N TYR A 397 5.03 8.86 -7.37
CA TYR A 397 4.92 9.20 -8.78
C TYR A 397 3.49 9.61 -9.19
N LEU A 398 2.63 9.91 -8.22
CA LEU A 398 1.21 10.21 -8.42
C LEU A 398 0.78 11.50 -7.71
N GLY A 399 1.70 12.47 -7.59
CA GLY A 399 1.44 13.80 -7.06
C GLY A 399 1.47 13.93 -5.54
N PHE A 400 1.96 12.92 -4.81
CA PHE A 400 2.12 12.96 -3.35
C PHE A 400 0.87 13.46 -2.61
N ALA A 401 1.02 14.48 -1.76
CA ALA A 401 -0.05 15.05 -0.95
C ALA A 401 -1.13 15.77 -1.75
N THR A 402 -0.77 16.36 -2.90
CA THR A 402 -1.63 17.34 -3.58
C THR A 402 -2.64 16.74 -4.54
N HIS A 403 -2.53 15.47 -4.88
CA HIS A 403 -3.43 14.82 -5.82
C HIS A 403 -4.31 13.77 -5.14
N LEU A 404 -5.61 13.86 -5.34
CA LEU A 404 -6.53 12.79 -4.99
C LEU A 404 -6.39 11.68 -6.02
N VAL A 405 -5.75 10.58 -5.62
CA VAL A 405 -5.58 9.36 -6.42
C VAL A 405 -5.90 8.15 -5.56
N TYR A 406 -6.99 7.46 -5.89
CA TYR A 406 -7.35 6.21 -5.24
C TYR A 406 -6.56 5.04 -5.83
N LEU A 407 -5.74 4.39 -5.02
CA LEU A 407 -4.81 3.35 -5.44
C LEU A 407 -5.42 1.95 -5.49
N GLY A 408 -6.64 1.76 -4.99
CA GLY A 408 -7.33 0.46 -5.06
C GLY A 408 -7.30 -0.18 -6.44
N PRO A 409 -7.60 0.55 -7.55
CA PRO A 409 -7.50 0.02 -8.91
C PRO A 409 -6.08 -0.42 -9.31
N LEU A 410 -5.04 0.27 -8.83
CA LEU A 410 -3.64 -0.12 -9.09
C LEU A 410 -3.31 -1.44 -8.38
N TYR A 411 -3.69 -1.58 -7.11
CA TYR A 411 -3.44 -2.80 -6.34
C TYR A 411 -4.21 -3.99 -6.91
N GLU A 412 -5.47 -3.78 -7.30
CA GLU A 412 -6.31 -4.78 -7.95
C GLU A 412 -5.71 -5.22 -9.30
N GLU A 413 -5.26 -4.27 -10.13
CA GLU A 413 -4.60 -4.54 -11.42
C GLU A 413 -3.32 -5.38 -11.20
N ALA A 414 -2.48 -5.03 -10.22
CA ALA A 414 -1.28 -5.77 -9.90
C ALA A 414 -1.59 -7.19 -9.41
N LEU A 415 -2.50 -7.36 -8.45
CA LEU A 415 -2.86 -8.66 -7.89
C LEU A 415 -3.52 -9.60 -8.92
N ARG A 416 -4.28 -9.05 -9.86
CA ARG A 416 -4.99 -9.80 -10.91
C ARG A 416 -4.20 -9.95 -12.21
N PHE A 417 -3.00 -9.39 -12.31
CA PHE A 417 -2.15 -9.58 -13.48
C PHE A 417 -1.88 -11.07 -13.65
N ASP A 418 -2.32 -11.63 -14.80
CA ASP A 418 -2.11 -13.04 -15.11
C ASP A 418 -0.69 -13.23 -15.66
N THR A 419 0.14 -13.96 -14.94
CA THR A 419 1.53 -14.22 -15.34
C THR A 419 1.65 -15.26 -16.45
N HIS A 420 0.60 -16.05 -16.69
CA HIS A 420 0.56 -17.20 -17.61
C HIS A 420 1.65 -18.27 -17.36
N ARG A 421 2.44 -18.14 -16.29
CA ARG A 421 3.55 -19.06 -15.98
C ARG A 421 3.09 -20.47 -15.61
N GLN A 422 1.90 -20.59 -15.02
CA GLN A 422 1.29 -21.88 -14.65
C GLN A 422 0.00 -22.13 -15.44
N GLY A 423 -0.08 -21.56 -16.64
CA GLY A 423 -1.27 -21.57 -17.47
C GLY A 423 -2.19 -20.39 -17.25
N LEU A 424 -3.38 -20.43 -17.87
CA LEU A 424 -4.35 -19.35 -17.78
C LEU A 424 -4.87 -19.20 -16.34
N GLY A 425 -4.95 -17.98 -15.86
CA GLY A 425 -5.45 -17.64 -14.51
C GLY A 425 -4.41 -17.78 -13.41
N SER A 426 -3.11 -17.80 -13.74
CA SER A 426 -2.00 -17.73 -12.77
C SER A 426 -1.72 -16.27 -12.39
N SER A 427 -2.70 -15.63 -11.73
CA SER A 427 -2.56 -14.25 -11.26
C SER A 427 -1.47 -14.11 -10.20
N ILE A 428 -0.91 -12.88 -10.06
CA ILE A 428 0.10 -12.59 -9.03
C ILE A 428 -0.42 -12.98 -7.65
N SER A 429 -1.68 -12.71 -7.33
CA SER A 429 -2.30 -13.07 -6.05
C SER A 429 -2.24 -14.57 -5.70
N LYS A 430 -2.04 -15.45 -6.68
CA LYS A 430 -1.95 -16.91 -6.49
C LYS A 430 -0.52 -17.44 -6.37
N VAL A 431 0.47 -16.60 -6.65
CA VAL A 431 1.89 -16.98 -6.68
C VAL A 431 2.73 -16.23 -5.67
N ILE A 432 2.09 -15.55 -4.71
CA ILE A 432 2.75 -14.79 -3.65
C ILE A 432 2.36 -15.29 -2.27
N ASP A 433 3.30 -15.19 -1.33
CA ASP A 433 3.13 -15.51 0.09
C ASP A 433 3.01 -14.25 0.96
N GLY A 434 3.13 -13.07 0.37
CA GLY A 434 3.05 -11.81 1.09
C GLY A 434 2.70 -10.60 0.23
N MET A 435 2.22 -9.57 0.89
CA MET A 435 2.01 -8.24 0.32
C MET A 435 2.56 -7.17 1.27
N ALA A 436 3.44 -6.33 0.75
CA ALA A 436 4.05 -5.21 1.47
C ALA A 436 3.56 -3.88 0.89
N GLY A 437 3.23 -2.92 1.74
CA GLY A 437 2.85 -1.57 1.36
C GLY A 437 3.80 -0.52 1.94
N VAL A 438 4.43 0.28 1.07
CA VAL A 438 5.21 1.44 1.53
C VAL A 438 4.24 2.47 2.09
N SER A 439 4.31 2.68 3.39
CA SER A 439 3.31 3.40 4.17
C SER A 439 3.42 4.91 3.97
N ASN A 440 2.27 5.59 3.92
CA ASN A 440 2.14 7.03 4.09
C ASN A 440 1.29 7.31 5.34
N ILE A 441 1.86 7.04 6.51
CA ILE A 441 1.23 7.21 7.82
C ILE A 441 2.16 8.05 8.67
N GLY A 442 1.70 9.22 9.09
CA GLY A 442 2.51 10.17 9.84
C GLY A 442 1.74 10.87 10.96
N ALA A 443 2.37 11.87 11.58
CA ALA A 443 1.87 12.56 12.77
C ALA A 443 0.70 13.53 12.52
N MET A 444 0.29 13.79 11.27
CA MET A 444 -0.89 14.60 10.98
C MET A 444 -2.16 14.00 11.59
N ARG A 445 -3.13 14.82 11.93
CA ARG A 445 -4.38 14.35 12.56
C ARG A 445 -5.11 13.32 11.71
N ASN A 446 -5.18 13.52 10.41
CA ASN A 446 -5.81 12.59 9.45
C ASN A 446 -4.92 11.39 9.07
N TRP A 447 -3.74 11.22 9.67
CA TRP A 447 -2.76 10.14 9.48
C TRP A 447 -2.06 10.10 8.10
N THR A 448 -2.68 10.56 7.05
CA THR A 448 -2.27 10.26 5.66
C THR A 448 -2.03 11.51 4.80
N GLY A 449 -2.07 12.70 5.42
CA GLY A 449 -1.84 13.97 4.70
C GLY A 449 -3.09 14.51 4.01
N SER A 450 -4.03 13.66 3.61
CA SER A 450 -5.34 14.04 3.09
C SER A 450 -6.44 13.08 3.53
N GLN A 451 -7.70 13.51 3.49
CA GLN A 451 -8.84 12.67 3.87
C GLN A 451 -8.97 11.44 2.98
N PHE A 452 -8.75 11.59 1.67
CA PHE A 452 -8.91 10.49 0.71
C PHE A 452 -7.75 9.51 0.68
N ASP A 453 -6.56 9.89 1.14
CA ASP A 453 -5.42 8.98 1.20
C ASP A 453 -5.60 7.88 2.26
N GLN A 454 -6.50 8.09 3.23
CA GLN A 454 -6.95 7.01 4.14
C GLN A 454 -7.54 5.82 3.37
N ALA A 455 -8.22 6.07 2.24
CA ALA A 455 -8.76 5.02 1.40
C ALA A 455 -7.67 4.12 0.78
N ASN A 456 -6.48 4.66 0.55
CA ASN A 456 -5.36 3.90 0.00
C ASN A 456 -4.80 2.90 1.02
N TRP A 457 -4.68 3.32 2.28
CA TRP A 457 -4.33 2.42 3.39
C TRP A 457 -5.41 1.35 3.61
N TYR A 458 -6.69 1.77 3.63
CA TYR A 458 -7.82 0.85 3.74
C TYR A 458 -7.83 -0.19 2.63
N ALA A 459 -7.69 0.23 1.37
CA ALA A 459 -7.69 -0.65 0.21
C ALA A 459 -6.52 -1.64 0.21
N PHE A 460 -5.33 -1.21 0.65
CA PHE A 460 -4.19 -2.10 0.79
C PHE A 460 -4.52 -3.28 1.71
N GLY A 461 -5.01 -3.02 2.94
CA GLY A 461 -5.32 -4.07 3.89
C GLY A 461 -6.44 -5.00 3.41
N ARG A 462 -7.51 -4.42 2.82
CA ARG A 462 -8.66 -5.20 2.31
C ARG A 462 -8.29 -6.10 1.14
N LEU A 463 -7.47 -5.64 0.19
CA LEU A 463 -6.99 -6.45 -0.94
C LEU A 463 -5.94 -7.47 -0.52
N ALA A 464 -5.07 -7.14 0.44
CA ALA A 464 -4.15 -8.11 1.03
C ALA A 464 -4.87 -9.22 1.82
N TRP A 465 -6.03 -8.89 2.44
CA TRP A 465 -6.90 -9.88 3.08
C TRP A 465 -7.58 -10.78 2.05
N ASN A 466 -8.23 -10.17 1.04
CA ASN A 466 -8.93 -10.91 -0.01
C ASN A 466 -8.75 -10.23 -1.38
N PRO A 467 -7.84 -10.72 -2.23
CA PRO A 467 -7.57 -10.17 -3.57
C PRO A 467 -8.76 -10.25 -4.55
N GLU A 468 -9.76 -11.10 -4.25
CA GLU A 468 -10.95 -11.23 -5.09
C GLU A 468 -11.97 -10.11 -4.85
N THR A 469 -11.84 -9.34 -3.76
CA THR A 469 -12.69 -8.18 -3.51
C THR A 469 -12.36 -7.08 -4.52
N SER A 470 -13.38 -6.48 -5.15
CA SER A 470 -13.12 -5.39 -6.10
C SER A 470 -12.76 -4.08 -5.40
N SER A 471 -11.84 -3.34 -5.99
CA SER A 471 -11.46 -2.00 -5.51
C SER A 471 -12.66 -1.04 -5.41
N ARG A 472 -13.67 -1.19 -6.27
CA ARG A 472 -14.93 -0.44 -6.21
C ARG A 472 -15.74 -0.77 -4.95
N ALA A 473 -15.88 -2.05 -4.60
CA ALA A 473 -16.57 -2.46 -3.38
C ALA A 473 -15.85 -1.95 -2.13
N ILE A 474 -14.52 -1.99 -2.14
CA ILE A 474 -13.69 -1.46 -1.05
C ILE A 474 -13.82 0.07 -0.91
N ALA A 475 -13.86 0.80 -2.03
CA ALA A 475 -14.11 2.24 -2.03
C ALA A 475 -15.51 2.55 -1.44
N GLU A 476 -16.52 1.77 -1.80
CA GLU A 476 -17.88 1.93 -1.26
C GLU A 476 -17.92 1.64 0.25
N GLU A 477 -17.29 0.56 0.72
CA GLU A 477 -17.15 0.28 2.16
C GLU A 477 -16.53 1.48 2.89
N TRP A 478 -15.39 1.97 2.41
CA TRP A 478 -14.66 3.07 3.04
C TRP A 478 -15.49 4.37 3.07
N VAL A 479 -16.12 4.74 1.94
CA VAL A 479 -16.94 5.95 1.83
C VAL A 479 -18.11 5.88 2.81
N ARG A 480 -18.78 4.73 2.93
CA ARG A 480 -19.90 4.53 3.85
C ARG A 480 -19.50 4.66 5.31
N MET A 481 -18.34 4.13 5.69
CA MET A 481 -17.83 4.17 7.07
C MET A 481 -17.26 5.53 7.44
N THR A 482 -16.65 6.22 6.46
CA THR A 482 -15.89 7.47 6.69
C THR A 482 -16.75 8.71 6.54
N PHE A 483 -17.68 8.74 5.60
CA PHE A 483 -18.52 9.93 5.31
C PHE A 483 -20.02 9.68 5.53
N SER A 484 -20.66 8.96 4.64
CA SER A 484 -22.11 8.85 4.63
C SER A 484 -22.61 7.55 3.98
N ASN A 485 -23.78 7.08 4.42
CA ASN A 485 -24.50 5.99 3.76
C ASN A 485 -25.58 6.49 2.78
N ASP A 486 -25.72 7.80 2.57
CA ASP A 486 -26.64 8.35 1.58
C ASP A 486 -26.13 8.00 0.16
N THR A 487 -26.97 7.35 -0.64
CA THR A 487 -26.60 6.92 -1.99
C THR A 487 -26.28 8.09 -2.93
N ARG A 488 -26.88 9.28 -2.66
CA ARG A 488 -26.60 10.52 -3.39
C ARG A 488 -25.17 11.05 -3.13
N PHE A 489 -24.55 10.64 -2.03
CA PHE A 489 -23.16 10.89 -1.73
C PHE A 489 -22.25 9.74 -2.18
N VAL A 490 -22.61 8.50 -1.83
CA VAL A 490 -21.77 7.31 -2.03
C VAL A 490 -21.46 7.08 -3.52
N ALA A 491 -22.49 7.08 -4.37
CA ALA A 491 -22.30 6.71 -5.77
C ALA A 491 -21.37 7.67 -6.55
N PRO A 492 -21.56 9.02 -6.49
CA PRO A 492 -20.66 9.94 -7.19
C PRO A 492 -19.25 9.99 -6.57
N THR A 493 -19.12 9.85 -5.24
CA THR A 493 -17.81 9.80 -4.58
C THR A 493 -17.03 8.57 -5.02
N VAL A 494 -17.64 7.40 -5.03
CA VAL A 494 -17.00 6.16 -5.51
C VAL A 494 -16.64 6.27 -7.00
N ALA A 495 -17.50 6.84 -7.83
CA ALA A 495 -17.19 7.05 -9.25
C ALA A 495 -15.96 7.96 -9.43
N MET A 496 -15.90 9.08 -8.69
CA MET A 496 -14.78 10.00 -8.67
C MET A 496 -13.48 9.30 -8.24
N MET A 497 -13.51 8.52 -7.16
CA MET A 497 -12.36 7.74 -6.69
C MET A 497 -11.85 6.77 -7.75
N MET A 498 -12.76 5.98 -8.34
CA MET A 498 -12.41 4.93 -9.29
C MET A 498 -11.72 5.45 -10.56
N GLY A 499 -12.08 6.65 -11.03
CA GLY A 499 -11.46 7.25 -12.21
C GLY A 499 -10.20 8.07 -11.91
N SER A 500 -9.92 8.38 -10.65
CA SER A 500 -8.85 9.32 -10.27
C SER A 500 -7.44 8.83 -10.66
N ARG A 501 -7.16 7.51 -10.58
CA ARG A 501 -5.89 6.94 -11.01
C ARG A 501 -5.70 7.04 -12.51
N GLU A 502 -6.74 6.72 -13.31
CA GLU A 502 -6.65 6.84 -14.78
C GLU A 502 -6.43 8.28 -15.21
N ALA A 503 -7.09 9.24 -14.55
CA ALA A 503 -6.85 10.66 -14.80
C ALA A 503 -5.38 11.04 -14.55
N ALA A 504 -4.80 10.56 -13.44
CA ALA A 504 -3.39 10.81 -13.13
C ALA A 504 -2.45 10.19 -14.18
N VAL A 505 -2.70 8.96 -14.61
CA VAL A 505 -1.96 8.33 -15.71
C VAL A 505 -2.07 9.18 -16.98
N ASP A 506 -3.29 9.65 -17.33
CA ASP A 506 -3.52 10.43 -18.54
C ASP A 506 -2.75 11.75 -18.54
N TYR A 507 -2.74 12.52 -17.44
CA TYR A 507 -2.03 13.81 -17.44
C TYR A 507 -0.55 13.70 -17.05
N MET A 508 -0.05 12.53 -16.60
CA MET A 508 1.37 12.34 -16.23
C MET A 508 2.13 11.46 -17.24
N THR A 509 1.68 10.20 -17.41
CA THR A 509 2.41 9.15 -18.14
C THR A 509 1.49 8.32 -19.04
N PRO A 510 0.78 8.94 -19.99
CA PRO A 510 -0.16 8.24 -20.87
C PRO A 510 0.52 7.21 -21.77
N LEU A 511 -0.28 6.26 -22.28
CA LEU A 511 0.09 5.27 -23.31
C LEU A 511 1.27 4.35 -22.94
N GLY A 512 1.58 4.21 -21.67
CA GLY A 512 2.71 3.38 -21.21
C GLY A 512 4.04 4.15 -21.07
N LEU A 513 4.02 5.47 -21.17
CA LEU A 513 5.15 6.29 -20.74
C LEU A 513 5.40 6.12 -19.24
N ALA A 514 6.63 6.31 -18.82
CA ALA A 514 7.06 6.19 -17.43
C ALA A 514 8.12 7.24 -17.11
N HIS A 515 8.23 7.55 -15.82
CA HIS A 515 9.31 8.35 -15.26
C HIS A 515 9.45 9.76 -15.88
N LEU A 516 8.33 10.43 -16.20
CA LEU A 516 8.34 11.81 -16.72
C LEU A 516 8.41 12.88 -15.63
N MET A 517 8.51 12.45 -14.37
CA MET A 517 8.60 13.30 -13.18
C MET A 517 9.96 13.99 -13.12
N ALA A 518 9.99 15.17 -12.51
CA ALA A 518 11.23 15.89 -12.23
C ALA A 518 12.19 15.02 -11.40
N ALA A 519 13.44 14.96 -11.83
CA ALA A 519 14.46 14.10 -11.23
C ALA A 519 14.71 14.45 -9.75
N GLY A 520 15.00 13.43 -8.96
CA GLY A 520 15.34 13.54 -7.54
C GLY A 520 14.15 13.62 -6.60
N HIS A 521 13.26 14.58 -6.75
CA HIS A 521 12.10 14.72 -5.87
C HIS A 521 10.79 14.13 -6.42
N HIS A 522 10.73 13.76 -7.67
CA HIS A 522 9.61 13.09 -8.38
C HIS A 522 8.28 13.86 -8.37
N TYR A 523 8.32 15.17 -8.10
CA TYR A 523 7.15 16.03 -8.09
C TYR A 523 7.12 16.96 -9.30
N GLY A 524 5.98 17.02 -9.98
CA GLY A 524 5.82 17.80 -11.20
C GLY A 524 6.49 17.20 -12.43
N PRO A 525 6.23 17.74 -13.63
CA PRO A 525 6.81 17.29 -14.88
C PRO A 525 8.28 17.71 -15.03
N GLY A 526 9.09 16.84 -15.61
CA GLY A 526 10.49 17.08 -15.90
C GLY A 526 11.01 16.24 -17.07
N PRO A 527 10.24 16.06 -18.18
CA PRO A 527 10.64 15.15 -19.26
C PRO A 527 11.97 15.53 -19.93
N TRP A 528 12.41 16.78 -19.80
CA TRP A 528 13.68 17.30 -20.35
C TRP A 528 14.90 17.04 -19.47
N GLN A 529 14.71 16.64 -18.21
CA GLN A 529 15.80 16.55 -17.23
C GLN A 529 16.72 15.37 -17.52
N SER A 530 17.93 15.64 -18.01
CA SER A 530 18.89 14.64 -18.47
C SER A 530 20.19 14.57 -17.64
N GLY A 531 20.38 15.47 -16.68
CA GLY A 531 21.56 15.47 -15.81
C GLY A 531 21.39 14.57 -14.59
N GLY A 532 22.38 13.74 -14.27
CA GLY A 532 22.33 12.87 -13.10
C GLY A 532 23.51 11.91 -13.04
N ALA A 533 23.70 11.25 -11.87
CA ALA A 533 24.76 10.28 -11.66
C ALA A 533 24.60 9.01 -12.52
N ARG A 534 23.37 8.71 -12.95
CA ARG A 534 23.03 7.55 -13.79
C ARG A 534 22.00 7.96 -14.85
N ALA A 535 22.16 7.44 -16.07
CA ALA A 535 21.21 7.68 -17.15
C ALA A 535 19.80 7.16 -16.82
N ASP A 536 19.72 5.98 -16.19
CA ASP A 536 18.47 5.31 -15.79
C ASP A 536 17.78 5.95 -14.57
N TRP A 537 18.23 7.12 -14.12
CA TRP A 537 17.54 8.00 -13.18
C TRP A 537 16.92 9.22 -13.85
N THR A 538 16.98 9.32 -15.17
CA THR A 538 16.52 10.50 -15.90
C THR A 538 15.37 10.19 -16.85
N PRO A 539 14.38 11.09 -17.00
CA PRO A 539 13.23 10.90 -17.87
C PRO A 539 13.57 10.57 -19.34
N PRO A 540 14.55 11.21 -20.00
CA PRO A 540 14.89 10.89 -21.39
C PRO A 540 15.32 9.44 -21.63
N TYR A 541 15.89 8.79 -20.63
CA TYR A 541 16.21 7.36 -20.68
C TYR A 541 14.97 6.49 -20.89
N TYR A 542 13.84 6.88 -20.32
CA TYR A 542 12.60 6.09 -20.34
C TYR A 542 11.75 6.42 -21.56
N HIS A 543 11.53 7.71 -21.89
CA HIS A 543 10.66 8.07 -23.00
C HIS A 543 11.35 8.05 -24.36
N ARG A 544 12.68 8.19 -24.43
CA ARG A 544 13.50 8.18 -25.66
C ARG A 544 12.94 9.01 -26.83
N ALA A 545 12.21 10.09 -26.51
CA ALA A 545 11.61 10.93 -27.52
C ALA A 545 12.66 11.71 -28.31
N ASP A 546 12.50 11.73 -29.62
CA ASP A 546 13.32 12.46 -30.58
C ASP A 546 12.47 13.07 -31.73
N ALA A 547 13.07 13.45 -32.81
CA ALA A 547 12.36 14.01 -33.99
C ALA A 547 11.49 12.96 -34.71
N GLU A 548 11.82 11.68 -34.60
CA GLU A 548 11.18 10.58 -35.31
C GLU A 548 10.03 9.95 -34.51
N GLY A 549 10.19 9.84 -33.20
CA GLY A 549 9.20 9.12 -32.37
C GLY A 549 9.39 9.24 -30.86
N ILE A 550 8.69 8.37 -30.13
CA ILE A 550 8.68 8.32 -28.67
C ILE A 550 8.45 6.88 -28.20
N GLY A 551 8.89 6.58 -26.96
CA GLY A 551 8.75 5.28 -26.31
C GLY A 551 10.04 4.47 -26.32
N ALA A 552 10.10 3.42 -25.52
CA ALA A 552 11.26 2.56 -25.41
C ALA A 552 11.08 1.30 -26.24
N ASP A 553 12.01 0.99 -27.13
CA ASP A 553 11.99 -0.29 -27.85
C ASP A 553 12.51 -1.42 -26.93
N ARG A 554 11.59 -2.30 -26.53
CA ARG A 554 11.83 -3.47 -25.70
C ARG A 554 11.49 -4.79 -26.40
N SER A 555 11.26 -4.70 -27.73
CA SER A 555 10.98 -5.86 -28.58
C SER A 555 12.17 -6.82 -28.68
N THR A 556 11.89 -8.04 -29.16
CA THR A 556 12.92 -9.08 -29.38
C THR A 556 13.85 -8.79 -30.56
N GLY A 557 13.37 -8.04 -31.55
CA GLY A 557 14.10 -7.80 -32.80
C GLY A 557 15.15 -6.72 -32.69
N ALA A 558 14.74 -5.47 -32.50
CA ALA A 558 15.58 -4.29 -32.47
C ALA A 558 15.78 -3.70 -31.07
N GLY A 559 14.94 -4.08 -30.13
CA GLY A 559 14.91 -3.53 -28.79
C GLY A 559 15.81 -4.23 -27.79
N SER A 560 15.57 -3.94 -26.50
CA SER A 560 16.32 -4.54 -25.37
C SER A 560 15.94 -6.00 -25.09
N ASN A 561 14.97 -6.56 -25.80
CA ASN A 561 14.44 -7.91 -25.56
C ASN A 561 13.82 -8.13 -24.17
N SER A 562 13.33 -7.08 -23.52
CA SER A 562 12.67 -7.18 -22.22
C SER A 562 11.37 -8.00 -22.30
N VAL A 563 10.68 -8.01 -23.43
CA VAL A 563 9.47 -8.80 -23.67
C VAL A 563 9.70 -10.30 -23.50
N SER A 564 10.92 -10.83 -23.75
CA SER A 564 11.23 -12.25 -23.56
C SER A 564 11.20 -12.72 -22.11
N GLN A 565 11.18 -11.80 -21.16
CA GLN A 565 11.04 -12.13 -19.72
C GLN A 565 9.61 -12.52 -19.33
N TYR A 566 8.63 -12.24 -20.19
CA TYR A 566 7.24 -12.66 -19.98
C TYR A 566 6.97 -14.06 -20.55
N ALA A 567 6.02 -14.77 -19.97
CA ALA A 567 5.58 -16.06 -20.51
C ALA A 567 4.68 -15.85 -21.74
N GLN A 568 4.57 -16.89 -22.58
CA GLN A 568 3.54 -16.89 -23.63
C GLN A 568 2.14 -17.02 -23.01
N PRO A 569 1.11 -16.31 -23.54
CA PRO A 569 1.13 -15.50 -24.78
C PRO A 569 1.56 -14.04 -24.58
N LEU A 570 1.86 -13.58 -23.35
CA LEU A 570 2.18 -12.16 -23.09
C LEU A 570 3.40 -11.70 -23.86
N ALA A 571 4.46 -12.52 -23.96
CA ALA A 571 5.66 -12.15 -24.70
C ALA A 571 5.34 -11.82 -26.16
N ALA A 572 4.56 -12.65 -26.84
CA ALA A 572 4.13 -12.39 -28.23
C ALA A 572 3.21 -11.18 -28.33
N GLN A 573 2.34 -10.96 -27.35
CA GLN A 573 1.45 -9.80 -27.32
C GLN A 573 2.22 -8.49 -27.16
N TYR A 574 3.22 -8.47 -26.29
CA TYR A 574 4.03 -7.28 -26.00
C TYR A 574 5.12 -7.02 -27.07
N ASP A 575 5.46 -8.02 -27.90
CA ASP A 575 6.46 -7.90 -28.95
C ASP A 575 5.90 -7.26 -30.26
N ASP A 576 4.58 -7.29 -30.44
CA ASP A 576 3.90 -6.69 -31.60
C ASP A 576 3.13 -5.42 -31.17
N PRO A 577 3.47 -4.23 -31.69
CA PRO A 577 2.78 -2.99 -31.33
C PRO A 577 1.27 -3.00 -31.66
N LYS A 578 0.83 -3.84 -32.60
CA LYS A 578 -0.60 -3.99 -32.93
C LYS A 578 -1.37 -4.83 -31.93
N LEU A 579 -0.69 -5.69 -31.17
CA LEU A 579 -1.28 -6.56 -30.14
C LEU A 579 -1.07 -6.02 -28.74
N THR A 580 -0.06 -5.18 -28.56
CA THR A 580 0.24 -4.55 -27.26
C THR A 580 -0.95 -3.69 -26.82
N PRO A 581 -1.49 -3.89 -25.60
CA PRO A 581 -2.53 -3.02 -25.07
C PRO A 581 -2.07 -1.56 -25.08
N GLU A 582 -2.93 -0.65 -25.52
CA GLU A 582 -2.62 0.78 -25.64
C GLU A 582 -1.96 1.37 -24.40
N LYS A 583 -2.44 0.95 -23.21
CA LYS A 583 -1.90 1.38 -21.92
C LYS A 583 -0.43 0.99 -21.65
N TYR A 584 0.16 0.13 -22.47
CA TYR A 584 1.56 -0.31 -22.40
C TYR A 584 2.33 -0.06 -23.71
N LEU A 585 1.72 0.62 -24.68
CA LEU A 585 2.26 0.75 -26.05
C LEU A 585 3.68 1.35 -26.05
N LEU A 586 3.85 2.51 -25.44
CA LEU A 586 5.13 3.23 -25.37
C LEU A 586 6.09 2.67 -24.30
N TRP A 587 5.59 1.78 -23.46
CA TRP A 587 6.44 1.00 -22.57
C TRP A 587 7.29 -0.01 -23.33
N PHE A 588 6.72 -0.65 -24.35
CA PHE A 588 7.39 -1.72 -25.11
C PHE A 588 7.92 -1.29 -26.46
N HIS A 589 7.41 -0.21 -27.04
CA HIS A 589 7.74 0.19 -28.42
C HIS A 589 8.14 1.65 -28.53
N HIS A 590 9.21 1.91 -29.32
CA HIS A 590 9.52 3.23 -29.84
C HIS A 590 8.77 3.40 -31.17
N LEU A 591 7.84 4.34 -31.24
CA LEU A 591 6.95 4.51 -32.38
C LEU A 591 7.03 5.92 -32.96
N SER A 592 6.90 6.01 -34.29
CA SER A 592 6.80 7.28 -34.99
C SER A 592 5.63 8.13 -34.49
N TRP A 593 5.81 9.44 -34.43
CA TRP A 593 4.74 10.39 -34.10
C TRP A 593 3.48 10.25 -34.94
N ASP A 594 3.63 9.75 -36.21
CA ASP A 594 2.55 9.52 -37.14
C ASP A 594 2.00 8.07 -37.08
N TYR A 595 2.44 7.24 -36.14
CA TYR A 595 1.94 5.88 -35.98
C TYR A 595 0.41 5.88 -35.85
N PRO A 596 -0.30 5.06 -36.69
CA PRO A 596 -1.77 5.03 -36.65
C PRO A 596 -2.29 4.30 -35.43
N MET A 597 -3.03 5.02 -34.58
CA MET A 597 -3.68 4.47 -33.41
C MET A 597 -5.03 3.82 -33.74
N PRO A 598 -5.53 2.87 -32.91
CA PRO A 598 -6.85 2.26 -33.14
C PRO A 598 -8.01 3.26 -33.19
N SER A 599 -7.86 4.42 -32.57
CA SER A 599 -8.82 5.53 -32.62
C SER A 599 -8.93 6.20 -34.00
N GLY A 600 -8.02 5.90 -34.93
CA GLY A 600 -7.87 6.57 -36.22
C GLY A 600 -7.05 7.87 -36.18
N ARG A 601 -6.53 8.24 -35.03
CA ARG A 601 -5.61 9.38 -34.86
C ARG A 601 -4.16 8.95 -35.08
N THR A 602 -3.26 9.93 -35.18
CA THR A 602 -1.82 9.69 -35.05
C THR A 602 -1.45 9.47 -33.58
N LEU A 603 -0.30 8.86 -33.30
CA LEU A 603 0.23 8.73 -31.94
C LEU A 603 0.35 10.10 -31.25
N TRP A 604 0.84 11.12 -32.00
CA TRP A 604 0.91 12.49 -31.47
C TRP A 604 -0.44 13.02 -31.03
N ASP A 605 -1.43 12.91 -31.88
CA ASP A 605 -2.78 13.39 -31.55
C ASP A 605 -3.38 12.64 -30.36
N GLU A 606 -3.19 11.31 -30.32
CA GLU A 606 -3.68 10.48 -29.21
C GLU A 606 -3.00 10.86 -27.89
N LEU A 607 -1.69 11.06 -27.89
CA LEU A 607 -0.92 11.49 -26.72
C LEU A 607 -1.46 12.82 -26.15
N VAL A 608 -1.66 13.82 -27.01
CA VAL A 608 -2.19 15.14 -26.63
C VAL A 608 -3.62 15.03 -26.10
N MET A 609 -4.45 14.15 -26.69
CA MET A 609 -5.81 13.91 -26.23
C MET A 609 -5.85 13.25 -24.84
N HIS A 610 -4.94 12.31 -24.54
CA HIS A 610 -4.81 11.73 -23.21
C HIS A 610 -4.47 12.79 -22.17
N TYR A 611 -3.45 13.61 -22.41
CA TYR A 611 -3.11 14.72 -21.50
C TYR A 611 -4.31 15.64 -21.23
N SER A 612 -5.08 15.97 -22.26
CA SER A 612 -6.26 16.82 -22.13
C SER A 612 -7.38 16.16 -21.36
N ARG A 613 -7.66 14.87 -21.61
CA ARG A 613 -8.68 14.07 -20.93
C ARG A 613 -8.39 13.95 -19.43
N GLY A 614 -7.12 13.79 -19.06
CA GLY A 614 -6.73 13.75 -17.65
C GLY A 614 -7.07 15.04 -16.90
N VAL A 615 -6.81 16.20 -17.51
CA VAL A 615 -7.19 17.52 -16.96
C VAL A 615 -8.71 17.66 -16.85
N GLU A 616 -9.45 17.29 -17.89
CA GLU A 616 -10.91 17.35 -17.93
C GLU A 616 -11.54 16.51 -16.81
N TYR A 617 -10.97 15.34 -16.54
CA TYR A 617 -11.46 14.48 -15.46
C TYR A 617 -11.21 15.12 -14.08
N VAL A 618 -10.08 15.77 -13.84
CA VAL A 618 -9.85 16.50 -12.58
C VAL A 618 -10.85 17.64 -12.43
N GLN A 619 -11.19 18.35 -13.50
CA GLN A 619 -12.25 19.37 -13.47
C GLN A 619 -13.60 18.76 -13.12
N GLU A 620 -13.92 17.56 -13.63
CA GLU A 620 -15.13 16.84 -13.29
C GLU A 620 -15.14 16.42 -11.83
N MET A 621 -14.01 15.96 -11.29
CA MET A 621 -13.86 15.64 -9.86
C MET A 621 -14.20 16.87 -8.99
N ARG A 622 -13.72 18.05 -9.35
CA ARG A 622 -14.05 19.30 -8.64
C ARG A 622 -15.54 19.64 -8.71
N ARG A 623 -16.13 19.55 -9.90
CA ARG A 623 -17.58 19.81 -10.07
C ARG A 623 -18.41 18.82 -9.27
N THR A 624 -18.06 17.54 -9.32
CA THR A 624 -18.70 16.48 -8.54
C THR A 624 -18.60 16.79 -7.05
N TRP A 625 -17.39 17.05 -6.53
CA TRP A 625 -17.19 17.35 -5.11
C TRP A 625 -17.98 18.57 -4.64
N ALA A 626 -18.08 19.62 -5.45
CA ALA A 626 -18.87 20.80 -5.13
C ALA A 626 -20.35 20.48 -4.87
N THR A 627 -20.92 19.47 -5.55
CA THR A 627 -22.32 19.04 -5.31
C THR A 627 -22.49 18.27 -4.00
N LEU A 628 -21.41 17.78 -3.41
CA LEU A 628 -21.41 16.90 -2.25
C LEU A 628 -21.28 17.65 -0.91
N ALA A 629 -21.10 18.97 -0.93
CA ALA A 629 -20.98 19.82 0.26
C ALA A 629 -22.03 19.52 1.35
N PRO A 630 -23.34 19.29 1.04
CA PRO A 630 -24.34 19.05 2.08
C PRO A 630 -24.16 17.76 2.89
N TYR A 631 -23.29 16.86 2.46
CA TYR A 631 -23.10 15.52 3.06
C TYR A 631 -21.82 15.37 3.85
N VAL A 632 -20.95 16.38 3.84
CA VAL A 632 -19.60 16.33 4.41
C VAL A 632 -19.44 17.43 5.45
N ASP A 633 -18.68 17.15 6.50
CA ASP A 633 -18.30 18.17 7.48
C ASP A 633 -17.53 19.31 6.80
N SER A 634 -17.75 20.56 7.24
CA SER A 634 -17.21 21.76 6.60
C SER A 634 -15.70 21.70 6.38
N ASP A 635 -14.95 21.26 7.39
CA ASP A 635 -13.49 21.27 7.37
C ASP A 635 -12.94 20.24 6.38
N ARG A 636 -13.47 19.00 6.37
CA ARG A 636 -13.09 17.98 5.39
C ARG A 636 -13.52 18.36 3.97
N TYR A 637 -14.66 19.02 3.84
CA TYR A 637 -15.11 19.55 2.55
C TYR A 637 -14.14 20.61 2.03
N ALA A 638 -13.76 21.56 2.87
CA ALA A 638 -12.86 22.66 2.53
C ALA A 638 -11.44 22.15 2.17
N GLU A 639 -10.90 21.24 2.98
CA GLU A 639 -9.60 20.61 2.74
C GLU A 639 -9.57 19.90 1.37
N THR A 640 -10.52 19.02 1.11
CA THR A 640 -10.61 18.28 -0.16
C THR A 640 -10.82 19.22 -1.35
N SER A 641 -11.63 20.26 -1.19
CA SER A 641 -11.86 21.28 -2.23
C SER A 641 -10.57 22.02 -2.60
N ALA A 642 -9.76 22.36 -1.59
CA ALA A 642 -8.48 23.03 -1.78
C ALA A 642 -7.48 22.10 -2.51
N TYR A 643 -7.36 20.84 -2.10
CA TYR A 643 -6.50 19.88 -2.78
C TYR A 643 -6.91 19.61 -4.22
N LEU A 644 -8.19 19.46 -4.50
CA LEU A 644 -8.68 19.30 -5.89
C LEU A 644 -8.41 20.55 -6.75
N ALA A 645 -8.42 21.75 -6.16
CA ALA A 645 -8.06 22.96 -6.88
C ALA A 645 -6.55 23.01 -7.22
N ILE A 646 -5.71 22.54 -6.30
CA ILE A 646 -4.27 22.38 -6.54
C ILE A 646 -4.06 21.33 -7.63
N GLN A 647 -4.68 20.17 -7.52
CA GLN A 647 -4.56 19.09 -8.50
C GLN A 647 -4.98 19.53 -9.92
N GLU A 648 -6.06 20.33 -10.06
CA GLU A 648 -6.44 20.86 -11.38
C GLU A 648 -5.36 21.78 -11.97
N LYS A 649 -4.79 22.67 -11.16
CA LYS A 649 -3.69 23.53 -11.56
C LYS A 649 -2.48 22.71 -11.99
N GLU A 650 -2.13 21.70 -11.21
CA GLU A 650 -0.98 20.85 -11.47
C GLU A 650 -1.21 19.89 -12.64
N ALA A 651 -2.40 19.36 -12.84
CA ALA A 651 -2.74 18.57 -14.01
C ALA A 651 -2.59 19.38 -15.33
N ARG A 652 -2.96 20.67 -15.32
CA ARG A 652 -2.70 21.59 -16.44
C ARG A 652 -1.21 21.81 -16.62
N TRP A 653 -0.46 22.05 -15.56
CA TRP A 653 0.99 22.18 -15.62
C TRP A 653 1.63 20.93 -16.24
N TRP A 654 1.26 19.74 -15.81
CA TRP A 654 1.71 18.47 -16.37
C TRP A 654 1.43 18.37 -17.86
N ARG A 655 0.17 18.58 -18.27
CA ARG A 655 -0.26 18.58 -19.67
C ARG A 655 0.58 19.54 -20.51
N ASP A 656 0.64 20.79 -20.11
CA ASP A 656 1.23 21.87 -20.91
C ASP A 656 2.73 21.73 -21.01
N ALA A 657 3.42 21.39 -19.93
CA ALA A 657 4.85 21.17 -19.90
C ALA A 657 5.26 19.98 -20.78
N CYS A 658 4.58 18.84 -20.66
CA CYS A 658 4.87 17.66 -21.47
C CYS A 658 4.54 17.90 -22.95
N ILE A 659 3.40 18.52 -23.27
CA ILE A 659 3.05 18.87 -24.67
C ILE A 659 4.08 19.84 -25.24
N ALA A 660 4.46 20.91 -24.53
CA ALA A 660 5.47 21.87 -25.02
C ALA A 660 6.81 21.17 -25.32
N TYR A 661 7.24 20.28 -24.43
CA TYR A 661 8.48 19.53 -24.61
C TYR A 661 8.41 18.57 -25.81
N PHE A 662 7.42 17.68 -25.87
CA PHE A 662 7.31 16.73 -26.97
C PHE A 662 7.00 17.40 -28.31
N GLN A 663 6.27 18.53 -28.31
CA GLN A 663 6.08 19.34 -29.50
C GLN A 663 7.40 19.96 -29.99
N SER A 664 8.30 20.33 -29.07
CA SER A 664 9.62 20.87 -29.45
C SER A 664 10.48 19.85 -30.17
N LEU A 665 10.25 18.55 -29.97
CA LEU A 665 10.93 17.45 -30.67
C LEU A 665 10.19 17.04 -31.94
N SER A 666 8.90 16.71 -31.84
CA SER A 666 8.07 16.19 -32.92
C SER A 666 7.82 17.21 -34.05
N LYS A 667 7.80 18.50 -33.73
CA LYS A 667 7.40 19.60 -34.63
C LYS A 667 5.99 19.45 -35.21
N ARG A 668 5.12 18.63 -34.64
CA ARG A 668 3.75 18.42 -35.09
C ARG A 668 2.82 19.54 -34.60
N PRO A 669 1.85 19.97 -35.39
CA PRO A 669 0.81 20.89 -34.93
C PRO A 669 -0.08 20.20 -33.88
N LEU A 670 -0.70 20.98 -33.00
CA LEU A 670 -1.69 20.45 -32.08
C LEU A 670 -2.97 20.00 -32.80
N PRO A 671 -3.69 18.99 -32.27
CA PRO A 671 -5.00 18.60 -32.77
C PRO A 671 -5.98 19.78 -32.78
N LYS A 672 -6.84 19.82 -33.80
CA LYS A 672 -7.83 20.91 -33.94
C LYS A 672 -8.69 21.01 -32.67
N GLY A 673 -8.89 22.24 -32.20
CA GLY A 673 -9.77 22.55 -31.08
C GLY A 673 -9.11 22.50 -29.70
N LEU A 674 -7.86 22.09 -29.61
CA LEU A 674 -7.10 22.15 -28.36
C LEU A 674 -6.31 23.47 -28.26
N ALA A 675 -6.34 24.04 -27.07
CA ALA A 675 -5.55 25.23 -26.75
C ALA A 675 -4.05 24.86 -26.68
N PRO A 676 -3.14 25.75 -27.14
CA PRO A 676 -1.72 25.56 -26.92
C PRO A 676 -1.37 25.60 -25.44
N PRO A 677 -0.17 25.08 -25.05
CA PRO A 677 0.38 25.30 -23.72
C PRO A 677 0.34 26.79 -23.31
N GLU A 678 0.02 27.05 -22.05
CA GLU A 678 -0.16 28.42 -21.54
C GLU A 678 1.13 29.24 -21.57
N HIS A 679 2.30 28.56 -21.39
CA HIS A 679 3.61 29.17 -21.35
C HIS A 679 4.56 28.52 -22.38
N ALA A 680 5.67 29.19 -22.66
CA ALA A 680 6.75 28.63 -23.46
C ALA A 680 7.49 27.52 -22.69
N LEU A 681 8.09 26.57 -23.38
CA LEU A 681 8.84 25.47 -22.78
C LEU A 681 9.88 25.96 -21.75
N ALA A 682 10.64 26.99 -22.08
CA ALA A 682 11.67 27.54 -21.21
C ALA A 682 11.13 28.05 -19.85
N GLU A 683 9.88 28.47 -19.79
CA GLU A 683 9.24 28.86 -18.54
C GLU A 683 8.94 27.65 -17.65
N TYR A 684 8.50 26.51 -18.25
CA TYR A 684 8.31 25.27 -17.52
C TYR A 684 9.63 24.67 -17.04
N GLU A 685 10.68 24.75 -17.86
CA GLU A 685 12.03 24.29 -17.51
C GLU A 685 12.64 25.10 -16.35
N ALA A 686 12.25 26.35 -16.19
CA ALA A 686 12.71 27.24 -15.13
C ALA A 686 12.01 27.01 -13.78
N ILE A 687 10.91 26.25 -13.73
CA ILE A 687 10.20 25.97 -12.48
C ILE A 687 11.07 25.08 -11.58
N SER A 688 11.26 25.54 -10.34
CA SER A 688 12.00 24.81 -9.29
C SER A 688 11.08 24.52 -8.13
N THR A 689 11.14 23.29 -7.65
CA THR A 689 10.36 22.79 -6.49
C THR A 689 11.30 22.15 -5.46
N PRO A 690 12.23 22.91 -4.83
CA PRO A 690 13.28 22.35 -3.97
C PRO A 690 12.72 21.64 -2.72
N TYR A 691 11.50 21.98 -2.31
CA TYR A 691 10.79 21.38 -1.18
C TYR A 691 9.47 20.79 -1.63
N ALA A 692 9.53 19.81 -2.53
CA ALA A 692 8.34 19.13 -3.03
C ALA A 692 7.57 18.45 -1.89
N PRO A 693 6.22 18.41 -1.95
CA PRO A 693 5.42 17.64 -0.99
C PRO A 693 5.84 16.18 -0.93
N GLY A 694 6.11 15.67 0.27
CA GLY A 694 6.58 14.28 0.47
C GLY A 694 8.07 14.06 0.24
N ASN A 695 8.81 15.09 -0.09
CA ASN A 695 10.27 15.03 -0.20
C ASN A 695 10.89 16.32 0.38
N PRO A 696 10.91 16.51 1.69
CA PRO A 696 11.58 17.65 2.31
C PRO A 696 13.06 17.62 1.95
N GLY A 697 13.60 18.73 1.41
CA GLY A 697 14.93 18.84 0.81
C GLY A 697 16.12 18.46 1.72
N TRP A 698 15.91 18.32 3.02
CA TRP A 698 16.90 17.86 3.97
C TRP A 698 17.00 16.32 4.10
N THR A 699 16.06 15.55 3.56
CA THR A 699 16.17 14.07 3.46
C THR A 699 17.15 13.64 2.39
N ALA A 700 17.51 14.53 1.48
CA ALA A 700 18.49 14.33 0.42
C ALA A 700 19.91 14.76 0.82
N ALA A 701 20.29 14.67 2.10
CA ALA A 701 21.68 14.84 2.47
C ALA A 701 22.52 13.77 1.73
N PRO A 702 23.54 14.16 0.97
CA PRO A 702 24.36 13.17 0.26
C PRO A 702 24.93 12.21 1.30
N VAL A 703 24.77 10.93 1.02
CA VAL A 703 25.50 9.88 1.75
C VAL A 703 26.95 10.27 1.69
N ARG A 704 27.51 10.70 2.81
CA ARG A 704 28.97 10.92 2.90
C ARG A 704 29.60 9.55 2.77
N HIS A 705 30.30 9.37 1.65
CA HIS A 705 31.11 8.21 1.35
C HIS A 705 32.27 8.07 2.36
#